data_b5ddf4ed8afc64123a5ce8e47f19ffba
#
_entry.id   b5ddf4ed8afc64123a5ce8e47f19ffba
#
_cell.length_a   1.000
_cell.length_b   1.000
_cell.length_c   1.000
_cell.angle_alpha   90.00
_cell.angle_beta   90.00
_cell.angle_gamma   90.00
#
_symmetry.space_group_name_H-M   'P 1'
#
loop_
_entity.id
_entity.type
_entity.pdbx_description
1 polymer ?
#
loop_
_entity_poly.entity_id
_entity_poly.type
_entity_poly.pdbx_seq_one_letter_code
_entity_poly.pdbx_strand_id
1 'polypeptide(L)'
;MRPVASGLPPVPAPRDRQRARRGRLARAALVAALVVPGGLAAQALGTVTGRVSGEGGEPLAGATVSAAGTQVGAVSRGDGSYRFQIRPGTYELRARLIGYESRRDTVRVEAGGTVTADFALPRAATSLQAVAITGARGGERTVVDAPVPIDVLVTADLKSTGRVETAQMIQMLAPSFNFPRATIADGTDHVRPATLRGLGPDQMLVLINGKRRHTSALVNVNGTIGRGSTGVDLNAIPASMVERIEVLRDGAAAQYGSDAIAGVLNIILKSTTPGELSLSTGQTSEGDGTLALVAADAGMPFGQSGFVHVGGEYRDREGTNRTRPDPRLQYFAGDPRNDQSAPLNHWQGDSETSDAVGFLNAAYDVGGAELYGFAGLGRREGEAAGFFRRPNDVRTVRAIHPDGFLPLIQSEIWDGSATGGLRGEVLGARWDASLAYGRNTFRFDVANSNNVTLGAASPTEFYVGTLGFDQLTANLDLARQFRPADRPLRLAAGAEFRRDGYWIEEGEPDSYRDGGVRILDGPSVGALGAVGAQVFPGFRPSDATDRSRESYAGYADLELDLSSQLLLGFAGRYEDYTDFGSTTTGKVTARWAPVRRVALRGSFNSGFRAPSLGQSYFSSTATNFIAGVPFDVRTFPVSSPEAQVLGAEPLRPETSTNYSLGLVLEPLRALAVTVDFYQIEIEDRIVFSENFTGADIQRLFEEAGLRGVSGGRFFTNAIDTRTRGVDVVVNGGVSAGGGLLRATAAYNRNRNRVTRVRPTPSQLGNRGEVLFGRVERARIEEGQPQDNLVLSGTFDRGPLTLVGRTQRFGEVTSRQPVGNEGLDQTFAARWITDLSVGYRVLRRVTLTLGADNVFDVYPDENDDPGNVTTNVAGNANFGIFPYNGISPFGFNGRFVYLRATVGL
;
A
#
# COMPACT_ATOMS: atom_id res chain seq x y z
N MET A 1 63.38 -37.88 -7.03
CA MET A 1 62.68 -39.22 -7.12
C MET A 1 61.20 -38.99 -6.90
N ARG A 2 60.36 -39.62 -7.63
CA ARG A 2 58.94 -39.37 -7.91
C ARG A 2 58.05 -39.17 -6.62
N PRO A 3 57.06 -38.30 -6.74
CA PRO A 3 56.03 -38.17 -5.71
C PRO A 3 54.90 -39.22 -5.88
N VAL A 4 54.39 -39.71 -4.77
CA VAL A 4 53.26 -40.63 -4.66
C VAL A 4 51.96 -39.81 -4.64
N ALA A 5 51.08 -40.12 -5.58
CA ALA A 5 49.72 -39.56 -5.66
C ALA A 5 48.80 -40.28 -4.68
N SER A 6 48.07 -39.49 -3.84
CA SER A 6 46.93 -39.98 -3.10
C SER A 6 45.66 -39.42 -3.71
N GLY A 7 44.90 -40.30 -4.39
CA GLY A 7 43.61 -39.95 -4.97
C GLY A 7 42.50 -39.82 -3.95
N LEU A 8 41.74 -38.76 -4.05
CA LEU A 8 40.41 -38.62 -3.49
C LEU A 8 39.36 -38.84 -4.59
N PRO A 9 38.21 -39.49 -4.33
CA PRO A 9 37.21 -39.78 -5.34
C PRO A 9 36.43 -38.53 -5.70
N PRO A 10 35.91 -38.40 -6.93
CA PRO A 10 35.20 -37.23 -7.40
C PRO A 10 33.78 -37.15 -6.79
N VAL A 11 33.40 -35.95 -6.37
CA VAL A 11 32.06 -35.56 -5.96
C VAL A 11 31.13 -35.67 -7.18
N PRO A 12 29.98 -36.35 -7.10
CA PRO A 12 29.04 -36.44 -8.22
C PRO A 12 28.32 -35.11 -8.44
N ALA A 13 28.30 -34.63 -9.66
CA ALA A 13 27.56 -33.48 -10.13
C ALA A 13 26.02 -33.64 -9.93
N PRO A 14 25.25 -32.56 -9.69
CA PRO A 14 23.83 -32.64 -9.51
C PRO A 14 23.11 -32.80 -10.87
N ARG A 15 22.85 -34.01 -11.28
CA ARG A 15 21.96 -34.36 -12.39
C ARG A 15 20.92 -35.32 -11.85
N ASP A 16 19.72 -34.79 -11.55
CA ASP A 16 18.43 -35.52 -11.59
C ASP A 16 17.24 -34.80 -11.00
N ARG A 17 17.29 -33.48 -10.77
CA ARG A 17 16.08 -32.74 -10.33
C ARG A 17 15.22 -32.15 -11.47
N GLN A 18 15.67 -32.21 -12.72
CA GLN A 18 14.89 -31.68 -13.85
C GLN A 18 13.92 -32.70 -14.51
N ARG A 19 14.04 -33.99 -14.23
CA ARG A 19 13.12 -34.99 -14.83
C ARG A 19 11.83 -35.19 -14.03
N ALA A 20 11.79 -34.88 -12.75
CA ALA A 20 10.57 -35.01 -11.96
C ALA A 20 9.58 -33.81 -12.15
N ARG A 21 10.04 -32.66 -12.67
CA ARG A 21 9.16 -31.49 -12.95
C ARG A 21 8.41 -31.58 -14.29
N ARG A 22 8.86 -32.37 -15.26
CA ARG A 22 8.19 -32.51 -16.57
C ARG A 22 7.00 -33.46 -16.60
N GLY A 23 6.83 -34.30 -15.59
CA GLY A 23 5.73 -35.29 -15.55
C GLY A 23 4.40 -34.77 -14.92
N ARG A 24 4.41 -33.64 -14.23
CA ARG A 24 3.19 -33.11 -13.59
C ARG A 24 2.49 -31.98 -14.35
N LEU A 25 3.20 -31.31 -15.27
CA LEU A 25 2.61 -30.27 -16.13
C LEU A 25 1.84 -30.85 -17.35
N ALA A 26 2.03 -32.12 -17.68
CA ALA A 26 1.37 -32.76 -18.82
C ALA A 26 -0.03 -33.31 -18.50
N ARG A 27 -0.53 -33.26 -17.27
CA ARG A 27 -1.87 -33.76 -16.90
C ARG A 27 -2.92 -32.65 -16.69
N ALA A 28 -2.53 -31.39 -16.71
CA ALA A 28 -3.46 -30.24 -16.59
C ALA A 28 -3.89 -29.64 -17.93
N ALA A 29 -3.38 -30.13 -19.06
CA ALA A 29 -3.62 -29.56 -20.38
C ALA A 29 -4.62 -30.38 -21.26
N LEU A 30 -5.39 -31.30 -20.69
CA LEU A 30 -6.24 -32.22 -21.48
C LEU A 30 -7.73 -32.18 -21.13
N VAL A 31 -8.30 -30.99 -20.87
CA VAL A 31 -9.78 -30.82 -20.75
C VAL A 31 -10.31 -29.57 -21.49
N ALA A 32 -9.63 -29.08 -22.49
CA ALA A 32 -10.11 -27.95 -23.29
C ALA A 32 -10.10 -28.25 -24.81
N ALA A 33 -10.69 -29.38 -25.21
CA ALA A 33 -11.00 -29.62 -26.62
C ALA A 33 -12.28 -30.42 -26.72
N LEU A 34 -13.27 -29.79 -27.33
CA LEU A 34 -14.51 -30.30 -27.93
C LEU A 34 -15.75 -29.57 -27.41
N VAL A 35 -16.13 -28.50 -28.12
CA VAL A 35 -17.47 -28.38 -28.73
C VAL A 35 -17.39 -27.27 -29.78
N VAL A 36 -17.39 -27.64 -31.05
CA VAL A 36 -17.69 -26.73 -32.15
C VAL A 36 -19.18 -26.93 -32.44
N PRO A 37 -20.04 -25.94 -32.27
CA PRO A 37 -21.38 -25.95 -32.85
C PRO A 37 -21.37 -25.32 -34.24
N GLY A 38 -22.02 -25.97 -35.16
CA GLY A 38 -22.19 -25.57 -36.54
C GLY A 38 -22.83 -24.22 -36.79
N GLY A 39 -22.62 -23.73 -37.98
CA GLY A 39 -22.89 -22.38 -38.47
C GLY A 39 -24.26 -21.83 -38.14
N LEU A 40 -24.24 -20.69 -37.46
CA LEU A 40 -25.32 -19.72 -37.45
C LEU A 40 -24.99 -18.65 -38.51
N ALA A 41 -25.89 -18.43 -39.44
CA ALA A 41 -25.79 -17.41 -40.47
C ALA A 41 -25.50 -16.05 -39.80
N ALA A 42 -24.36 -15.47 -40.12
CA ALA A 42 -23.95 -14.19 -39.62
C ALA A 42 -24.92 -13.10 -40.14
N GLN A 43 -25.79 -12.56 -39.29
CA GLN A 43 -26.53 -11.37 -39.59
C GLN A 43 -25.54 -10.23 -39.78
N ALA A 44 -25.65 -9.47 -40.88
CA ALA A 44 -24.80 -8.32 -41.17
C ALA A 44 -24.90 -7.31 -40.01
N LEU A 45 -23.78 -6.99 -39.40
CA LEU A 45 -23.72 -6.00 -38.33
C LEU A 45 -23.99 -4.60 -38.89
N GLY A 46 -24.69 -3.75 -38.12
CA GLY A 46 -24.78 -2.34 -38.40
C GLY A 46 -23.66 -1.54 -37.71
N THR A 47 -23.39 -0.35 -38.21
CA THR A 47 -22.37 0.54 -37.69
C THR A 47 -22.98 1.69 -36.92
N VAL A 48 -22.46 1.98 -35.73
CA VAL A 48 -22.71 3.21 -34.97
C VAL A 48 -21.46 4.08 -35.05
N THR A 49 -21.64 5.34 -35.43
CA THR A 49 -20.58 6.33 -35.50
C THR A 49 -21.05 7.67 -34.91
N GLY A 50 -20.16 8.55 -34.56
CA GLY A 50 -20.50 9.89 -34.08
C GLY A 50 -19.29 10.59 -33.47
N ARG A 51 -19.55 11.72 -32.83
CA ARG A 51 -18.56 12.55 -32.18
C ARG A 51 -18.96 12.82 -30.72
N VAL A 52 -17.98 12.80 -29.81
CA VAL A 52 -18.16 13.24 -28.42
C VAL A 52 -17.44 14.58 -28.26
N SER A 53 -18.16 15.60 -27.81
CA SER A 53 -17.65 16.94 -27.55
C SER A 53 -18.02 17.42 -26.15
N GLY A 54 -17.33 18.43 -25.63
CA GLY A 54 -17.79 19.21 -24.50
C GLY A 54 -18.88 20.23 -24.88
N GLU A 55 -19.46 20.90 -23.88
CA GLU A 55 -20.48 21.96 -24.13
C GLU A 55 -19.98 23.12 -24.99
N GLY A 56 -18.67 23.38 -24.97
CA GLY A 56 -18.03 24.40 -25.84
C GLY A 56 -17.71 23.92 -27.26
N GLY A 57 -18.08 22.67 -27.61
CA GLY A 57 -17.78 22.07 -28.91
C GLY A 57 -16.36 21.51 -29.05
N GLU A 58 -15.53 21.61 -28.03
CA GLU A 58 -14.21 21.00 -28.01
C GLU A 58 -14.32 19.46 -28.10
N PRO A 59 -13.49 18.79 -28.92
CA PRO A 59 -13.54 17.35 -29.03
C PRO A 59 -13.07 16.68 -27.73
N LEU A 60 -13.81 15.68 -27.28
CA LEU A 60 -13.47 14.91 -26.10
C LEU A 60 -12.90 13.53 -26.49
N ALA A 61 -11.59 13.37 -26.32
CA ALA A 61 -10.92 12.10 -26.48
C ALA A 61 -11.11 11.22 -25.22
N GLY A 62 -11.13 9.90 -25.42
CA GLY A 62 -11.22 8.96 -24.29
C GLY A 62 -12.64 8.76 -23.73
N ALA A 63 -13.65 9.37 -24.32
CA ALA A 63 -15.03 9.15 -23.94
C ALA A 63 -15.51 7.76 -24.40
N THR A 64 -16.05 6.97 -23.50
CA THR A 64 -16.62 5.65 -23.82
C THR A 64 -18.06 5.82 -24.29
N VAL A 65 -18.37 5.38 -25.50
CA VAL A 65 -19.73 5.26 -26.00
C VAL A 65 -20.10 3.80 -26.10
N SER A 66 -21.09 3.35 -25.34
CA SER A 66 -21.51 1.94 -25.27
C SER A 66 -23.01 1.79 -25.45
N ALA A 67 -23.43 0.68 -26.03
CA ALA A 67 -24.83 0.30 -26.11
C ALA A 67 -25.27 -0.36 -24.79
N ALA A 68 -26.20 0.27 -24.06
CA ALA A 68 -26.68 -0.21 -22.76
C ALA A 68 -27.22 -1.64 -22.83
N GLY A 69 -26.82 -2.48 -21.89
CA GLY A 69 -27.18 -3.89 -21.85
C GLY A 69 -26.35 -4.79 -22.79
N THR A 70 -25.35 -4.23 -23.47
CA THR A 70 -24.36 -4.96 -24.28
C THR A 70 -22.95 -4.54 -23.85
N GLN A 71 -21.94 -5.24 -24.32
CA GLN A 71 -20.53 -4.83 -24.16
C GLN A 71 -19.98 -4.11 -25.40
N VAL A 72 -20.84 -3.87 -26.37
CA VAL A 72 -20.41 -3.24 -27.61
C VAL A 72 -20.36 -1.75 -27.43
N GLY A 73 -19.21 -1.17 -27.74
CA GLY A 73 -18.97 0.26 -27.66
C GLY A 73 -17.63 0.63 -28.28
N ALA A 74 -17.28 1.88 -28.23
CA ALA A 74 -15.99 2.41 -28.65
C ALA A 74 -15.57 3.56 -27.74
N VAL A 75 -14.26 3.81 -27.70
CA VAL A 75 -13.68 4.99 -27.08
C VAL A 75 -13.48 6.07 -28.15
N SER A 76 -13.82 7.32 -27.84
CA SER A 76 -13.62 8.43 -28.75
C SER A 76 -12.13 8.73 -28.95
N ARG A 77 -11.78 9.07 -30.19
CA ARG A 77 -10.42 9.42 -30.63
C ARG A 77 -10.06 10.85 -30.24
N GLY A 78 -8.83 11.25 -30.53
CA GLY A 78 -8.33 12.61 -30.25
C GLY A 78 -9.17 13.74 -30.84
N ASP A 79 -9.86 13.49 -31.95
CA ASP A 79 -10.79 14.42 -32.61
C ASP A 79 -12.25 14.30 -32.10
N GLY A 80 -12.46 13.47 -31.06
CA GLY A 80 -13.77 13.14 -30.47
C GLY A 80 -14.55 12.11 -31.26
N SER A 81 -14.12 11.65 -32.45
CA SER A 81 -14.86 10.68 -33.26
C SER A 81 -14.83 9.28 -32.62
N TYR A 82 -15.91 8.51 -32.79
CA TYR A 82 -15.99 7.12 -32.36
C TYR A 82 -16.74 6.28 -33.42
N ARG A 83 -16.48 4.95 -33.43
CA ARG A 83 -17.14 4.01 -34.34
C ARG A 83 -17.08 2.60 -33.76
N PHE A 84 -18.22 1.88 -33.78
CA PHE A 84 -18.28 0.46 -33.46
C PHE A 84 -19.38 -0.25 -34.26
N GLN A 85 -19.33 -1.58 -34.32
CA GLN A 85 -20.33 -2.39 -34.99
C GLN A 85 -21.17 -3.15 -33.95
N ILE A 86 -22.47 -3.26 -34.23
CA ILE A 86 -23.40 -3.93 -33.32
C ILE A 86 -24.50 -4.64 -34.17
N ARG A 87 -25.10 -5.67 -33.63
CA ARG A 87 -26.23 -6.36 -34.27
C ARG A 87 -27.38 -5.39 -34.52
N PRO A 88 -28.21 -5.63 -35.55
CA PRO A 88 -29.43 -4.83 -35.79
C PRO A 88 -30.34 -4.85 -34.55
N GLY A 89 -30.86 -3.69 -34.17
CA GLY A 89 -31.70 -3.54 -32.99
C GLY A 89 -31.85 -2.08 -32.55
N THR A 90 -32.68 -1.85 -31.57
CA THR A 90 -32.81 -0.55 -30.92
C THR A 90 -31.99 -0.54 -29.63
N TYR A 91 -31.10 0.41 -29.48
CA TYR A 91 -30.16 0.49 -28.38
C TYR A 91 -30.21 1.86 -27.73
N GLU A 92 -30.21 1.91 -26.39
CA GLU A 92 -29.83 3.10 -25.66
C GLU A 92 -28.30 3.21 -25.68
N LEU A 93 -27.75 4.17 -26.39
CA LEU A 93 -26.33 4.50 -26.33
C LEU A 93 -26.04 5.36 -25.12
N ARG A 94 -24.91 5.14 -24.49
CA ARG A 94 -24.46 5.93 -23.34
C ARG A 94 -23.04 6.39 -23.56
N ALA A 95 -22.87 7.73 -23.63
CA ALA A 95 -21.56 8.36 -23.71
C ALA A 95 -21.11 8.78 -22.30
N ARG A 96 -19.87 8.45 -21.95
CA ARG A 96 -19.27 8.73 -20.63
C ARG A 96 -17.83 9.14 -20.77
N LEU A 97 -17.44 10.14 -20.02
CA LEU A 97 -16.05 10.54 -19.82
C LEU A 97 -15.89 11.00 -18.38
N ILE A 98 -14.79 10.58 -17.73
CA ILE A 98 -14.49 10.99 -16.35
C ILE A 98 -14.35 12.50 -16.29
N GLY A 99 -15.02 13.12 -15.31
CA GLY A 99 -15.11 14.58 -15.21
C GLY A 99 -16.21 15.22 -16.04
N TYR A 100 -17.03 14.42 -16.72
CA TYR A 100 -18.19 14.88 -17.51
C TYR A 100 -19.47 14.13 -17.11
N GLU A 101 -20.61 14.79 -17.26
CA GLU A 101 -21.91 14.13 -17.06
C GLU A 101 -22.19 13.16 -18.22
N SER A 102 -22.68 11.95 -17.88
CA SER A 102 -23.04 10.98 -18.91
C SER A 102 -24.26 11.45 -19.69
N ARG A 103 -24.25 11.22 -21.01
CA ARG A 103 -25.41 11.45 -21.90
C ARG A 103 -25.88 10.12 -22.46
N ARG A 104 -27.20 10.06 -22.76
CA ARG A 104 -27.85 8.89 -23.36
C ARG A 104 -28.62 9.35 -24.59
N ASP A 105 -28.63 8.48 -25.59
CA ASP A 105 -29.45 8.63 -26.81
C ASP A 105 -29.94 7.26 -27.25
N THR A 106 -31.09 7.17 -27.87
CA THR A 106 -31.68 5.93 -28.36
C THR A 106 -31.58 5.85 -29.85
N VAL A 107 -30.84 4.91 -30.37
CA VAL A 107 -30.64 4.71 -31.80
C VAL A 107 -31.19 3.39 -32.28
N ARG A 108 -31.68 3.35 -33.51
CA ARG A 108 -32.07 2.15 -34.23
C ARG A 108 -31.02 1.77 -35.24
N VAL A 109 -30.39 0.63 -35.09
CA VAL A 109 -29.34 0.11 -35.97
C VAL A 109 -29.94 -0.92 -36.90
N GLU A 110 -29.79 -0.70 -38.21
CA GLU A 110 -30.25 -1.61 -39.25
C GLU A 110 -29.10 -2.52 -39.74
N ALA A 111 -29.43 -3.70 -40.30
CA ALA A 111 -28.45 -4.61 -40.84
C ALA A 111 -27.64 -3.99 -41.97
N GLY A 112 -26.31 -3.89 -41.83
CA GLY A 112 -25.43 -3.24 -42.82
C GLY A 112 -25.54 -1.70 -42.83
N GLY A 113 -26.48 -1.11 -42.08
CA GLY A 113 -26.70 0.34 -42.01
C GLY A 113 -25.68 1.06 -41.13
N THR A 114 -25.56 2.36 -41.27
CA THR A 114 -24.78 3.24 -40.40
C THR A 114 -25.71 4.25 -39.75
N VAL A 115 -25.67 4.34 -38.43
CA VAL A 115 -26.38 5.38 -37.67
C VAL A 115 -25.36 6.31 -37.00
N THR A 116 -25.62 7.62 -37.02
CA THR A 116 -24.78 8.64 -36.38
C THR A 116 -25.46 9.10 -35.11
N ALA A 117 -24.67 9.15 -33.99
CA ALA A 117 -25.10 9.68 -32.69
C ALA A 117 -23.99 10.56 -32.13
N ASP A 118 -24.24 11.85 -31.97
CA ASP A 118 -23.30 12.82 -31.44
C ASP A 118 -23.65 13.15 -29.99
N PHE A 119 -22.64 13.25 -29.11
CA PHE A 119 -22.82 13.55 -27.71
C PHE A 119 -22.07 14.81 -27.30
N ALA A 120 -22.80 15.79 -26.75
CA ALA A 120 -22.20 16.91 -26.04
C ALA A 120 -22.27 16.62 -24.52
N LEU A 121 -21.11 16.41 -23.91
CA LEU A 121 -21.01 16.10 -22.48
C LEU A 121 -20.72 17.37 -21.70
N PRO A 122 -21.63 17.78 -20.77
CA PRO A 122 -21.32 18.81 -19.79
C PRO A 122 -20.23 18.35 -18.84
N ARG A 123 -19.40 19.28 -18.38
CA ARG A 123 -18.45 18.96 -17.32
C ARG A 123 -19.22 18.58 -16.04
N ALA A 124 -18.87 17.45 -15.44
CA ALA A 124 -19.46 17.03 -14.17
C ALA A 124 -19.04 17.99 -13.05
N ALA A 125 -20.02 18.51 -12.34
CA ALA A 125 -19.76 19.38 -11.19
C ALA A 125 -19.25 18.62 -9.97
N THR A 126 -19.37 17.27 -9.93
CA THR A 126 -19.03 16.44 -8.78
C THR A 126 -18.41 15.11 -9.19
N SER A 127 -17.44 14.60 -8.42
CA SER A 127 -16.83 13.27 -8.58
C SER A 127 -17.79 12.09 -8.29
N LEU A 128 -18.94 12.37 -7.67
CA LEU A 128 -19.91 11.35 -7.24
C LEU A 128 -20.72 10.74 -8.39
N GLN A 129 -20.69 11.33 -9.57
CA GLN A 129 -21.21 10.71 -10.79
C GLN A 129 -20.17 9.84 -11.52
N ALA A 130 -18.95 9.75 -10.96
CA ALA A 130 -17.94 8.84 -11.45
C ALA A 130 -18.41 7.39 -11.34
N VAL A 131 -18.02 6.58 -12.31
CA VAL A 131 -18.36 5.17 -12.35
C VAL A 131 -17.25 4.38 -11.67
N ALA A 132 -17.61 3.57 -10.68
CA ALA A 132 -16.72 2.62 -10.01
C ALA A 132 -17.01 1.19 -10.48
N ILE A 133 -15.98 0.39 -10.56
CA ILE A 133 -16.05 -1.05 -10.87
C ILE A 133 -16.01 -1.86 -9.57
N THR A 134 -15.37 -1.31 -8.54
CA THR A 134 -15.15 -1.97 -7.25
C THR A 134 -16.45 -2.06 -6.43
N GLY A 135 -16.63 -3.17 -5.73
CA GLY A 135 -17.78 -3.39 -4.83
C GLY A 135 -19.04 -3.91 -5.50
N ALA A 136 -19.04 -4.14 -6.82
CA ALA A 136 -20.14 -4.77 -7.56
C ALA A 136 -19.58 -5.65 -8.68
N ARG A 137 -19.56 -6.96 -8.50
CA ARG A 137 -19.14 -7.91 -9.53
C ARG A 137 -20.14 -8.00 -10.70
N GLY A 138 -21.37 -7.55 -10.49
CA GLY A 138 -22.45 -7.54 -11.48
C GLY A 138 -22.35 -6.44 -12.55
N GLY A 139 -21.50 -5.43 -12.41
CA GLY A 139 -21.31 -4.36 -13.38
C GLY A 139 -21.01 -2.99 -12.74
N GLU A 140 -20.61 -2.05 -13.59
CA GLU A 140 -20.27 -0.69 -13.21
C GLU A 140 -21.44 0.09 -12.59
N ARG A 141 -21.17 0.89 -11.56
CA ARG A 141 -22.15 1.76 -10.89
C ARG A 141 -21.58 3.15 -10.64
N THR A 142 -22.43 4.14 -10.56
CA THR A 142 -22.02 5.45 -10.03
C THR A 142 -21.81 5.34 -8.52
N VAL A 143 -20.97 6.20 -7.96
CA VAL A 143 -20.72 6.26 -6.51
C VAL A 143 -22.00 6.44 -5.71
N VAL A 144 -22.97 7.26 -6.21
CA VAL A 144 -24.27 7.48 -5.57
C VAL A 144 -25.20 6.26 -5.66
N ASP A 145 -25.04 5.42 -6.69
CA ASP A 145 -25.86 4.21 -6.89
C ASP A 145 -25.26 2.97 -6.25
N ALA A 146 -24.05 3.07 -5.72
CA ALA A 146 -23.38 1.97 -5.07
C ALA A 146 -24.05 1.62 -3.72
N PRO A 147 -24.28 0.32 -3.41
CA PRO A 147 -24.84 -0.11 -2.14
C PRO A 147 -23.85 -0.01 -0.98
N VAL A 148 -22.59 0.32 -1.25
CA VAL A 148 -21.49 0.48 -0.29
C VAL A 148 -20.73 1.79 -0.57
N PRO A 149 -20.03 2.37 0.44
CA PRO A 149 -19.27 3.60 0.26
C PRO A 149 -18.04 3.40 -0.61
N ILE A 150 -17.92 4.18 -1.70
CA ILE A 150 -16.78 4.19 -2.61
C ILE A 150 -16.39 5.64 -2.87
N ASP A 151 -15.08 5.94 -2.79
CA ASP A 151 -14.52 7.19 -3.29
C ASP A 151 -13.82 6.92 -4.62
N VAL A 152 -13.93 7.85 -5.55
CA VAL A 152 -13.24 7.79 -6.83
C VAL A 152 -12.34 9.03 -6.93
N LEU A 153 -11.03 8.80 -6.88
CA LEU A 153 -9.99 9.81 -6.98
C LEU A 153 -9.47 9.81 -8.42
N VAL A 154 -9.81 10.83 -9.19
CA VAL A 154 -9.39 10.91 -10.59
C VAL A 154 -8.02 11.53 -10.74
N THR A 155 -7.34 11.30 -11.87
CA THR A 155 -6.00 11.81 -12.16
C THR A 155 -5.85 13.31 -11.90
N ALA A 156 -6.87 14.11 -12.23
CA ALA A 156 -6.85 15.57 -12.00
C ALA A 156 -6.77 15.90 -10.50
N ASP A 157 -7.51 15.19 -9.66
CA ASP A 157 -7.49 15.38 -8.20
C ASP A 157 -6.15 14.92 -7.62
N LEU A 158 -5.61 13.77 -8.08
CA LEU A 158 -4.29 13.28 -7.67
C LEU A 158 -3.19 14.30 -7.99
N LYS A 159 -3.15 14.80 -9.22
CA LYS A 159 -2.17 15.83 -9.64
C LYS A 159 -2.31 17.15 -8.90
N SER A 160 -3.54 17.52 -8.49
CA SER A 160 -3.79 18.73 -7.72
C SER A 160 -3.17 18.71 -6.33
N THR A 161 -2.75 17.54 -5.83
CA THR A 161 -2.17 17.43 -4.49
C THR A 161 -0.78 18.04 -4.35
N GLY A 162 -0.07 18.27 -5.44
CA GLY A 162 1.34 18.69 -5.40
C GLY A 162 2.31 17.54 -5.11
N ARG A 163 1.83 16.49 -4.48
CA ARG A 163 2.65 15.33 -4.08
C ARG A 163 3.11 14.51 -5.29
N VAL A 164 4.14 13.73 -5.10
CA VAL A 164 4.74 12.88 -6.14
C VAL A 164 4.59 11.38 -5.85
N GLU A 165 4.35 11.00 -4.62
CA GLU A 165 4.14 9.61 -4.21
C GLU A 165 2.66 9.26 -4.22
N THR A 166 2.29 8.17 -4.88
CA THR A 166 0.89 7.72 -5.03
C THR A 166 0.17 7.61 -3.69
N ALA A 167 0.80 7.03 -2.68
CA ALA A 167 0.19 6.90 -1.35
C ALA A 167 -0.02 8.25 -0.65
N GLN A 168 0.89 9.21 -0.82
CA GLN A 168 0.69 10.57 -0.28
C GLN A 168 -0.46 11.30 -0.97
N MET A 169 -0.61 11.13 -2.30
CA MET A 169 -1.73 11.70 -3.03
C MET A 169 -3.07 11.19 -2.48
N ILE A 170 -3.16 9.88 -2.18
CA ILE A 170 -4.36 9.29 -1.58
C ILE A 170 -4.63 9.88 -0.20
N GLN A 171 -3.61 10.01 0.65
CA GLN A 171 -3.74 10.59 2.01
C GLN A 171 -4.31 12.01 1.97
N MET A 172 -3.93 12.81 0.98
CA MET A 172 -4.41 14.19 0.82
C MET A 172 -5.85 14.28 0.32
N LEU A 173 -6.46 13.20 -0.16
CA LEU A 173 -7.79 13.18 -0.76
C LEU A 173 -8.79 12.32 0.01
N ALA A 174 -8.32 11.27 0.71
CA ALA A 174 -9.12 10.33 1.45
C ALA A 174 -8.80 10.42 2.96
N PRO A 175 -9.61 11.09 3.79
CA PRO A 175 -9.29 11.37 5.20
C PRO A 175 -9.22 10.11 6.08
N SER A 176 -9.80 9.00 5.64
CA SER A 176 -9.70 7.70 6.31
C SER A 176 -8.43 6.93 5.98
N PHE A 177 -7.64 7.42 5.01
CA PHE A 177 -6.36 6.83 4.62
C PHE A 177 -5.23 7.57 5.30
N ASN A 178 -4.27 6.84 5.89
CA ASN A 178 -3.12 7.40 6.57
C ASN A 178 -1.83 6.76 6.04
N PHE A 179 -0.81 7.60 5.81
CA PHE A 179 0.49 7.20 5.26
C PHE A 179 1.60 7.88 6.04
N PRO A 180 1.88 7.41 7.27
CA PRO A 180 2.85 8.04 8.17
C PRO A 180 4.27 7.98 7.59
N ARG A 181 5.10 8.95 8.01
CA ARG A 181 6.50 9.04 7.62
C ARG A 181 7.37 8.39 8.69
N ALA A 182 7.69 7.11 8.50
CA ALA A 182 8.64 6.42 9.36
C ALA A 182 10.05 6.97 9.16
N THR A 183 10.84 7.01 10.23
CA THR A 183 12.24 7.41 10.21
C THR A 183 13.01 6.51 11.18
N ILE A 184 14.25 6.16 10.85
CA ILE A 184 15.11 5.23 11.62
C ILE A 184 14.37 3.92 11.89
N ALA A 185 13.91 3.26 10.82
CA ALA A 185 12.93 2.18 10.91
C ALA A 185 13.26 0.93 10.08
N ASP A 186 14.54 0.62 9.86
CA ASP A 186 15.07 -0.61 9.25
C ASP A 186 14.31 -1.03 7.98
N GLY A 187 14.23 -0.15 6.99
CA GLY A 187 13.56 -0.36 5.71
C GLY A 187 12.09 0.05 5.66
N THR A 188 11.39 0.21 6.81
CA THR A 188 10.02 0.78 6.84
C THR A 188 10.00 2.25 6.39
N ASP A 189 11.11 2.95 6.46
CA ASP A 189 11.33 4.29 5.91
C ASP A 189 11.45 4.28 4.37
N HIS A 190 11.79 3.16 3.75
CA HIS A 190 11.85 2.98 2.31
C HIS A 190 10.54 2.40 1.74
N VAL A 191 9.86 1.47 2.46
CA VAL A 191 8.55 0.93 2.12
C VAL A 191 7.58 1.23 3.26
N ARG A 192 6.96 2.41 3.18
CA ARG A 192 6.10 2.91 4.26
C ARG A 192 4.73 2.25 4.28
N PRO A 193 4.22 1.89 5.47
CA PRO A 193 2.92 1.26 5.62
C PRO A 193 1.77 2.26 5.40
N ALA A 194 0.84 1.92 4.51
CA ALA A 194 -0.40 2.64 4.32
C ALA A 194 -1.52 2.00 5.12
N THR A 195 -2.33 2.78 5.82
CA THR A 195 -3.44 2.29 6.63
C THR A 195 -4.76 2.89 6.18
N LEU A 196 -5.85 2.13 6.34
CA LEU A 196 -7.20 2.59 6.04
C LEU A 196 -8.06 2.44 7.30
N ARG A 197 -8.77 3.52 7.71
CA ARG A 197 -9.59 3.55 8.92
C ARG A 197 -8.81 3.15 10.18
N GLY A 198 -7.51 3.45 10.21
CA GLY A 198 -6.60 3.10 11.30
C GLY A 198 -6.29 1.61 11.46
N LEU A 199 -6.72 0.76 10.51
CA LEU A 199 -6.38 -0.65 10.45
C LEU A 199 -5.04 -0.88 9.76
N GLY A 200 -4.45 -2.06 9.94
CA GLY A 200 -3.13 -2.39 9.40
C GLY A 200 -3.04 -2.37 7.88
N PRO A 201 -1.84 -2.16 7.32
CA PRO A 201 -1.65 -2.16 5.87
C PRO A 201 -1.93 -3.51 5.22
N ASP A 202 -1.84 -4.60 5.95
CA ASP A 202 -2.18 -5.97 5.55
C ASP A 202 -3.68 -6.32 5.72
N GLN A 203 -4.49 -5.37 6.22
CA GLN A 203 -5.95 -5.47 6.35
C GLN A 203 -6.69 -4.66 5.26
N MET A 204 -5.95 -4.12 4.30
CA MET A 204 -6.44 -3.39 3.12
C MET A 204 -5.98 -4.12 1.85
N LEU A 205 -6.92 -4.56 1.03
CA LEU A 205 -6.61 -5.20 -0.24
C LEU A 205 -6.29 -4.15 -1.31
N VAL A 206 -5.21 -4.35 -2.05
CA VAL A 206 -4.85 -3.53 -3.21
C VAL A 206 -5.03 -4.32 -4.49
N LEU A 207 -5.70 -3.70 -5.47
CA LEU A 207 -5.92 -4.24 -6.80
C LEU A 207 -5.35 -3.28 -7.86
N ILE A 208 -4.92 -3.84 -9.00
CA ILE A 208 -4.64 -3.09 -10.23
C ILE A 208 -5.58 -3.64 -11.30
N ASN A 209 -6.39 -2.75 -11.92
CA ASN A 209 -7.41 -3.14 -12.90
C ASN A 209 -8.31 -4.29 -12.42
N GLY A 210 -8.63 -4.32 -11.12
CA GLY A 210 -9.46 -5.36 -10.50
C GLY A 210 -8.76 -6.68 -10.17
N LYS A 211 -7.46 -6.83 -10.44
CA LYS A 211 -6.66 -8.02 -10.11
C LYS A 211 -5.75 -7.74 -8.93
N ARG A 212 -5.60 -8.74 -8.03
CA ARG A 212 -4.82 -8.63 -6.79
C ARG A 212 -3.37 -8.24 -7.04
N ARG A 213 -2.89 -7.25 -6.29
CA ARG A 213 -1.48 -6.85 -6.23
C ARG A 213 -0.78 -7.64 -5.13
N HIS A 214 0.44 -8.12 -5.39
CA HIS A 214 1.29 -8.77 -4.39
C HIS A 214 1.77 -7.77 -3.33
N THR A 215 2.13 -8.29 -2.15
CA THR A 215 2.70 -7.49 -1.06
C THR A 215 4.20 -7.27 -1.23
N SER A 216 4.76 -6.33 -0.48
CA SER A 216 6.21 -6.21 -0.28
C SER A 216 6.74 -7.41 0.50
N ALA A 217 8.03 -7.74 0.31
CA ALA A 217 8.75 -8.72 1.11
C ALA A 217 9.06 -8.23 2.53
N LEU A 218 9.02 -6.91 2.76
CA LEU A 218 9.37 -6.30 4.03
C LEU A 218 8.35 -6.65 5.12
N VAL A 219 8.83 -7.11 6.25
CA VAL A 219 8.07 -7.22 7.50
C VAL A 219 8.40 -6.02 8.38
N ASN A 220 7.40 -5.23 8.75
CA ASN A 220 7.58 -4.04 9.58
C ASN A 220 7.84 -4.44 11.04
N VAL A 221 9.07 -4.49 11.48
CA VAL A 221 9.44 -5.00 12.81
C VAL A 221 9.71 -3.91 13.85
N ASN A 222 9.95 -2.67 13.40
CA ASN A 222 10.28 -1.56 14.28
C ASN A 222 9.05 -0.86 14.85
N GLY A 223 9.27 -0.01 15.83
CA GLY A 223 8.25 0.69 16.61
C GLY A 223 7.48 1.77 15.85
N THR A 224 7.06 1.50 14.61
CA THR A 224 6.31 2.42 13.74
C THR A 224 4.83 2.05 13.65
N ILE A 225 4.02 2.91 13.07
CA ILE A 225 2.66 2.56 12.66
C ILE A 225 2.75 1.40 11.65
N GLY A 226 1.90 0.41 11.80
CA GLY A 226 1.95 -0.81 10.97
C GLY A 226 2.95 -1.88 11.45
N ARG A 227 3.53 -1.74 12.66
CA ARG A 227 4.42 -2.75 13.22
C ARG A 227 3.76 -4.13 13.25
N GLY A 228 4.49 -5.13 12.78
CA GLY A 228 4.04 -6.51 12.68
C GLY A 228 3.29 -6.84 11.39
N SER A 229 3.14 -5.92 10.46
CA SER A 229 2.42 -6.13 9.21
C SER A 229 3.34 -6.27 8.00
N THR A 230 2.78 -6.81 6.91
CA THR A 230 3.34 -6.77 5.56
C THR A 230 2.30 -6.13 4.65
N GLY A 231 2.64 -5.07 3.95
CA GLY A 231 1.69 -4.35 3.09
C GLY A 231 2.14 -4.28 1.63
N VAL A 232 1.29 -3.75 0.77
CA VAL A 232 1.63 -3.45 -0.62
C VAL A 232 2.41 -2.14 -0.68
N ASP A 233 3.52 -2.11 -1.42
CA ASP A 233 4.21 -0.87 -1.75
C ASP A 233 3.42 -0.09 -2.81
N LEU A 234 2.63 0.89 -2.37
CA LEU A 234 1.84 1.75 -3.26
C LEU A 234 2.71 2.69 -4.10
N ASN A 235 3.92 3.00 -3.64
CA ASN A 235 4.85 3.88 -4.34
C ASN A 235 5.62 3.16 -5.46
N ALA A 236 5.49 1.84 -5.56
CA ALA A 236 5.94 1.05 -6.72
C ALA A 236 4.96 1.15 -7.91
N ILE A 237 3.85 1.91 -7.78
CA ILE A 237 2.87 2.14 -8.85
C ILE A 237 2.93 3.61 -9.25
N PRO A 238 3.42 3.94 -10.48
CA PRO A 238 3.64 5.32 -10.87
C PRO A 238 2.33 6.07 -11.06
N ALA A 239 2.22 7.25 -10.45
CA ALA A 239 1.02 8.08 -10.52
C ALA A 239 0.72 8.55 -11.95
N SER A 240 1.74 8.64 -12.82
CA SER A 240 1.61 8.95 -14.24
C SER A 240 0.74 7.94 -14.99
N MET A 241 0.76 6.66 -14.59
CA MET A 241 -0.03 5.60 -15.21
C MET A 241 -1.44 5.44 -14.64
N VAL A 242 -1.77 6.16 -13.58
CA VAL A 242 -3.06 6.04 -12.91
C VAL A 242 -4.12 6.91 -13.60
N GLU A 243 -5.22 6.29 -14.02
CA GLU A 243 -6.41 6.99 -14.52
C GLU A 243 -7.31 7.43 -13.36
N ARG A 244 -7.54 6.52 -12.40
CA ARG A 244 -8.28 6.78 -11.17
C ARG A 244 -7.95 5.75 -10.10
N ILE A 245 -8.25 6.09 -8.88
CA ILE A 245 -8.18 5.17 -7.74
C ILE A 245 -9.58 5.07 -7.14
N GLU A 246 -10.06 3.85 -6.96
CA GLU A 246 -11.33 3.54 -6.33
C GLU A 246 -11.04 3.03 -4.92
N VAL A 247 -11.52 3.76 -3.91
CA VAL A 247 -11.37 3.39 -2.49
C VAL A 247 -12.70 2.88 -1.98
N LEU A 248 -12.86 1.56 -1.93
CA LEU A 248 -14.01 0.92 -1.32
C LEU A 248 -13.83 0.91 0.19
N ARG A 249 -14.64 1.68 0.91
CA ARG A 249 -14.60 1.80 2.36
C ARG A 249 -15.60 0.86 3.03
N ASP A 250 -15.50 -0.44 2.71
CA ASP A 250 -16.34 -1.49 3.29
C ASP A 250 -15.61 -2.84 3.18
N GLY A 251 -15.87 -3.74 4.13
CA GLY A 251 -15.34 -5.09 4.05
C GLY A 251 -15.82 -5.81 2.78
N ALA A 252 -14.92 -6.50 2.10
CA ALA A 252 -15.21 -7.09 0.80
C ALA A 252 -14.59 -8.49 0.60
N ALA A 253 -14.29 -9.19 1.68
CA ALA A 253 -13.67 -10.51 1.62
C ALA A 253 -14.54 -11.55 0.89
N ALA A 254 -15.87 -11.45 1.00
CA ALA A 254 -16.79 -12.32 0.25
C ALA A 254 -16.70 -12.15 -1.28
N GLN A 255 -16.19 -11.01 -1.75
CA GLN A 255 -16.03 -10.70 -3.16
C GLN A 255 -14.59 -10.88 -3.66
N TYR A 256 -13.60 -10.51 -2.82
CA TYR A 256 -12.19 -10.41 -3.23
C TYR A 256 -11.22 -11.30 -2.43
N GLY A 257 -11.72 -11.99 -1.39
CA GLY A 257 -10.92 -12.89 -0.56
C GLY A 257 -10.18 -12.19 0.58
N SER A 258 -9.16 -12.86 1.09
CA SER A 258 -8.32 -12.41 2.21
C SER A 258 -7.87 -10.95 2.07
N ASP A 259 -7.66 -10.28 3.20
CA ASP A 259 -7.08 -8.94 3.36
C ASP A 259 -8.07 -7.77 3.16
N ALA A 260 -9.25 -8.01 2.58
CA ALA A 260 -10.27 -6.98 2.34
C ALA A 260 -11.13 -6.70 3.60
N ILE A 261 -10.51 -6.46 4.76
CA ILE A 261 -11.18 -6.16 6.05
C ILE A 261 -11.52 -4.67 6.15
N ALA A 262 -10.51 -3.79 6.03
CA ALA A 262 -10.67 -2.33 6.09
C ALA A 262 -11.38 -1.78 4.85
N GLY A 263 -11.11 -2.41 3.72
CA GLY A 263 -11.60 -2.02 2.42
C GLY A 263 -10.72 -2.51 1.27
N VAL A 264 -10.98 -1.96 0.08
CA VAL A 264 -10.25 -2.28 -1.14
C VAL A 264 -9.79 -0.99 -1.82
N LEU A 265 -8.53 -0.95 -2.19
CA LEU A 265 -7.94 0.09 -3.02
C LEU A 265 -7.75 -0.48 -4.43
N ASN A 266 -8.52 -0.02 -5.41
CA ASN A 266 -8.40 -0.49 -6.79
C ASN A 266 -7.83 0.63 -7.67
N ILE A 267 -6.65 0.40 -8.21
CA ILE A 267 -5.92 1.33 -9.07
C ILE A 267 -6.23 0.98 -10.52
N ILE A 268 -6.89 1.89 -11.22
CA ILE A 268 -7.22 1.73 -12.64
C ILE A 268 -6.15 2.45 -13.45
N LEU A 269 -5.50 1.70 -14.34
CA LEU A 269 -4.46 2.22 -15.21
C LEU A 269 -5.05 2.95 -16.42
N LYS A 270 -4.33 3.95 -16.89
CA LYS A 270 -4.64 4.66 -18.13
C LYS A 270 -4.68 3.72 -19.33
N SER A 271 -5.56 4.02 -20.29
CA SER A 271 -5.72 3.27 -21.53
C SER A 271 -5.33 4.13 -22.73
N THR A 272 -6.27 4.77 -23.39
CA THR A 272 -6.06 5.51 -24.65
C THR A 272 -6.02 7.03 -24.48
N THR A 273 -5.75 7.52 -23.28
CA THR A 273 -5.63 8.97 -23.03
C THR A 273 -4.44 9.57 -23.77
N PRO A 274 -4.49 10.86 -24.15
CA PRO A 274 -3.31 11.57 -24.62
C PRO A 274 -2.18 11.43 -23.61
N GLY A 275 -0.97 11.24 -24.12
CA GLY A 275 0.22 11.15 -23.29
C GLY A 275 0.58 12.49 -22.64
N GLU A 276 1.44 12.42 -21.65
CA GLU A 276 1.92 13.57 -20.89
C GLU A 276 3.38 13.37 -20.46
N LEU A 277 4.16 14.44 -20.52
CA LEU A 277 5.47 14.55 -19.89
C LEU A 277 5.36 15.55 -18.73
N SER A 278 5.78 15.15 -17.54
CA SER A 278 5.81 16.00 -16.36
C SER A 278 7.21 16.05 -15.76
N LEU A 279 7.70 17.25 -15.50
CA LEU A 279 8.95 17.51 -14.81
C LEU A 279 8.62 18.27 -13.53
N SER A 280 9.08 17.79 -12.39
CA SER A 280 8.87 18.44 -11.10
C SER A 280 10.19 18.55 -10.34
N THR A 281 10.41 19.68 -9.70
CA THR A 281 11.50 19.85 -8.73
C THR A 281 11.02 20.70 -7.56
N GLY A 282 11.61 20.48 -6.40
CA GLY A 282 11.26 21.22 -5.19
C GLY A 282 12.25 20.95 -4.07
N GLN A 283 12.12 21.73 -2.99
CA GLN A 283 12.99 21.66 -1.82
C GLN A 283 12.24 22.15 -0.57
N THR A 284 12.67 21.71 0.61
CA THR A 284 12.13 22.21 1.87
C THR A 284 12.63 23.64 2.15
N SER A 285 11.95 24.37 3.03
CA SER A 285 12.41 25.70 3.50
C SER A 285 13.73 25.65 4.26
N GLU A 286 14.10 24.48 4.77
CA GLU A 286 15.39 24.25 5.45
C GLU A 286 16.57 24.04 4.48
N GLY A 287 16.30 23.95 3.18
CA GLY A 287 17.32 23.79 2.15
C GLY A 287 17.81 22.36 1.94
N ASP A 288 17.06 21.37 2.43
CA ASP A 288 17.28 19.94 2.23
C ASP A 288 16.10 19.27 1.54
N GLY A 289 16.17 17.95 1.35
CA GLY A 289 15.08 17.18 0.76
C GLY A 289 14.78 17.57 -0.70
N THR A 290 15.80 17.97 -1.45
CA THR A 290 15.67 18.26 -2.87
C THR A 290 15.00 17.09 -3.58
N LEU A 291 13.99 17.39 -4.39
CA LEU A 291 13.24 16.42 -5.17
C LEU A 291 13.38 16.73 -6.65
N ALA A 292 13.68 15.72 -7.45
CA ALA A 292 13.56 15.74 -8.88
C ALA A 292 12.65 14.59 -9.36
N LEU A 293 11.65 14.89 -10.18
CA LEU A 293 10.76 13.89 -10.79
C LEU A 293 10.67 14.13 -12.29
N VAL A 294 10.88 13.06 -13.05
CA VAL A 294 10.55 12.98 -14.47
C VAL A 294 9.51 11.88 -14.64
N ALA A 295 8.32 12.21 -15.12
CA ALA A 295 7.25 11.27 -15.35
C ALA A 295 6.74 11.43 -16.78
N ALA A 296 6.56 10.33 -17.49
CA ALA A 296 6.03 10.34 -18.85
C ALA A 296 5.07 9.18 -19.06
N ASP A 297 4.02 9.43 -19.84
CA ASP A 297 3.12 8.38 -20.30
C ASP A 297 2.66 8.67 -21.73
N ALA A 298 2.32 7.62 -22.47
CA ALA A 298 1.76 7.73 -23.81
C ALA A 298 0.83 6.57 -24.12
N GLY A 299 -0.36 6.86 -24.57
CA GLY A 299 -1.33 5.90 -25.06
C GLY A 299 -1.47 5.99 -26.57
N MET A 300 -1.52 4.84 -27.22
CA MET A 300 -1.70 4.75 -28.66
C MET A 300 -2.66 3.63 -29.04
N PRO A 301 -3.44 3.78 -30.12
CA PRO A 301 -4.24 2.70 -30.65
C PRO A 301 -3.32 1.58 -31.16
N PHE A 302 -3.71 0.33 -30.94
CA PHE A 302 -3.03 -0.84 -31.44
C PHE A 302 -3.94 -1.62 -32.40
N GLY A 303 -3.57 -1.70 -33.66
CA GLY A 303 -4.43 -2.26 -34.70
C GLY A 303 -5.73 -1.48 -34.86
N GLN A 304 -6.85 -2.20 -35.16
CA GLN A 304 -8.17 -1.59 -35.37
C GLN A 304 -9.03 -1.54 -34.10
N SER A 305 -8.73 -2.35 -33.10
CA SER A 305 -9.60 -2.57 -31.93
C SER A 305 -8.84 -2.68 -30.61
N GLY A 306 -7.57 -2.32 -30.58
CA GLY A 306 -6.75 -2.41 -29.38
C GLY A 306 -6.13 -1.07 -29.00
N PHE A 307 -5.48 -1.07 -27.84
CA PHE A 307 -4.64 -0.01 -27.34
C PHE A 307 -3.40 -0.54 -26.66
N VAL A 308 -2.37 0.31 -26.60
CA VAL A 308 -1.20 0.15 -25.74
C VAL A 308 -0.97 1.49 -25.05
N HIS A 309 -0.85 1.49 -23.74
CA HIS A 309 -0.46 2.63 -22.94
C HIS A 309 0.79 2.29 -22.16
N VAL A 310 1.83 3.08 -22.29
CA VAL A 310 3.11 2.89 -21.59
C VAL A 310 3.44 4.16 -20.82
N GLY A 311 4.11 4.03 -19.72
CA GLY A 311 4.60 5.18 -18.98
C GLY A 311 5.50 4.77 -17.84
N GLY A 312 6.14 5.75 -17.21
CA GLY A 312 7.04 5.53 -16.10
C GLY A 312 7.45 6.83 -15.43
N GLU A 313 8.17 6.65 -14.35
CA GLU A 313 8.67 7.73 -13.50
C GLU A 313 10.10 7.43 -13.08
N TYR A 314 10.93 8.46 -13.08
CA TYR A 314 12.17 8.50 -12.33
C TYR A 314 12.05 9.60 -11.29
N ARG A 315 12.25 9.26 -10.03
CA ARG A 315 12.18 10.16 -8.90
C ARG A 315 13.44 10.02 -8.08
N ASP A 316 14.08 11.14 -7.80
CA ASP A 316 15.22 11.25 -6.92
C ASP A 316 14.88 12.22 -5.79
N ARG A 317 15.08 11.82 -4.55
CA ARG A 317 14.80 12.61 -3.37
C ARG A 317 15.95 12.50 -2.39
N GLU A 318 16.57 13.63 -2.07
CA GLU A 318 17.51 13.75 -0.99
C GLU A 318 16.84 13.56 0.37
N GLY A 319 17.62 13.13 1.35
CA GLY A 319 17.16 13.03 2.73
C GLY A 319 16.89 14.39 3.37
N THR A 320 16.07 14.39 4.41
CA THR A 320 15.86 15.57 5.27
C THR A 320 16.40 15.30 6.66
N ASN A 321 16.94 16.32 7.34
CA ASN A 321 17.45 16.15 8.70
C ASN A 321 16.94 17.26 9.63
N ARG A 322 16.34 16.86 10.75
CA ARG A 322 15.78 17.74 11.77
C ARG A 322 16.38 17.48 13.15
N THR A 323 17.58 16.87 13.20
CA THR A 323 18.27 16.59 14.45
C THR A 323 18.88 17.86 15.05
N ARG A 324 19.09 17.81 16.37
CA ARG A 324 19.85 18.80 17.13
C ARG A 324 21.25 18.26 17.45
N PRO A 325 22.20 19.15 17.85
CA PRO A 325 23.50 18.72 18.30
C PRO A 325 23.42 17.72 19.45
N ASP A 326 24.30 16.71 19.44
CA ASP A 326 24.38 15.67 20.47
C ASP A 326 25.06 16.21 21.75
N PRO A 327 24.33 16.42 22.86
CA PRO A 327 24.88 17.01 24.09
C PRO A 327 25.73 16.04 24.90
N ARG A 328 25.80 14.75 24.52
CA ARG A 328 26.50 13.72 25.28
C ARG A 328 28.02 13.83 25.07
N LEU A 329 28.80 13.40 26.05
CA LEU A 329 30.25 13.27 25.88
C LEU A 329 30.54 12.32 24.71
N GLN A 330 31.28 12.80 23.73
CA GLN A 330 31.63 12.03 22.54
C GLN A 330 32.81 11.07 22.81
N TYR A 331 33.82 11.55 23.51
CA TYR A 331 35.04 10.82 23.83
C TYR A 331 35.07 10.43 25.31
N PHE A 332 36.08 9.68 25.70
CA PHE A 332 36.27 9.33 27.12
C PHE A 332 36.52 10.57 27.96
N ALA A 333 36.20 10.49 29.25
CA ALA A 333 36.39 11.57 30.18
C ALA A 333 37.86 12.04 30.20
N GLY A 334 38.08 13.35 30.12
CA GLY A 334 39.39 13.95 30.06
C GLY A 334 39.99 14.09 28.66
N ASP A 335 39.32 13.64 27.62
CA ASP A 335 39.75 13.93 26.24
C ASP A 335 39.41 15.39 25.90
N PRO A 336 40.40 16.19 25.41
CA PRO A 336 40.19 17.59 25.12
C PRO A 336 39.24 17.85 23.96
N ARG A 337 38.94 16.87 23.13
CA ARG A 337 37.92 16.99 22.07
C ARG A 337 36.51 17.14 22.63
N ASN A 338 36.27 16.76 23.89
CA ASN A 338 34.99 16.97 24.54
C ASN A 338 34.69 18.47 24.86
N ASP A 339 35.70 19.30 24.81
CA ASP A 339 35.57 20.75 25.01
C ASP A 339 35.11 21.50 23.76
N GLN A 340 34.96 20.79 22.63
CA GLN A 340 34.43 21.35 21.40
C GLN A 340 32.89 21.46 21.48
N SER A 341 32.32 22.27 20.57
CA SER A 341 30.86 22.34 20.44
C SER A 341 30.25 20.97 20.11
N ALA A 342 29.07 20.70 20.68
CA ALA A 342 28.32 19.46 20.44
C ALA A 342 28.10 19.20 18.94
N PRO A 343 28.44 18.02 18.42
CA PRO A 343 28.37 17.74 17.00
C PRO A 343 26.93 17.46 16.53
N LEU A 344 26.64 17.80 15.28
CA LEU A 344 25.44 17.35 14.57
C LEU A 344 25.75 16.03 13.87
N ASN A 345 25.58 14.92 14.55
CA ASN A 345 26.06 13.59 14.15
C ASN A 345 24.97 12.53 13.93
N HIS A 346 23.71 12.94 13.95
CA HIS A 346 22.55 12.06 13.70
C HIS A 346 21.78 12.53 12.48
N TRP A 347 20.91 11.64 12.00
CA TRP A 347 19.98 11.92 10.91
C TRP A 347 18.58 11.44 11.30
N GLN A 348 17.63 12.38 11.39
CA GLN A 348 16.22 12.12 11.61
C GLN A 348 15.38 12.92 10.59
N GLY A 349 14.71 12.24 9.69
CA GLY A 349 13.90 12.85 8.66
C GLY A 349 13.48 11.80 7.61
N ASP A 350 13.09 12.27 6.44
CA ASP A 350 12.87 11.36 5.31
C ASP A 350 14.20 10.76 4.87
N SER A 351 14.16 9.48 4.51
CA SER A 351 15.29 8.77 3.90
C SER A 351 15.59 9.33 2.50
N GLU A 352 16.83 9.20 2.07
CA GLU A 352 17.18 9.37 0.65
C GLU A 352 16.62 8.23 -0.17
N THR A 353 16.04 8.53 -1.35
CA THR A 353 15.53 7.49 -2.25
C THR A 353 15.66 7.88 -3.70
N SER A 354 16.05 6.91 -4.52
CA SER A 354 16.01 6.99 -5.98
C SER A 354 15.13 5.87 -6.53
N ASP A 355 14.07 6.24 -7.26
CA ASP A 355 13.08 5.32 -7.80
C ASP A 355 13.07 5.40 -9.33
N ALA A 356 13.08 4.24 -9.99
CA ALA A 356 12.80 4.11 -11.41
C ALA A 356 11.71 3.07 -11.62
N VAL A 357 10.57 3.46 -12.18
CA VAL A 357 9.43 2.56 -12.39
C VAL A 357 8.81 2.74 -13.75
N GLY A 358 8.49 1.64 -14.41
CA GLY A 358 7.79 1.62 -15.70
C GLY A 358 6.58 0.69 -15.66
N PHE A 359 5.52 1.09 -16.38
CA PHE A 359 4.28 0.32 -16.50
C PHE A 359 3.79 0.26 -17.95
N LEU A 360 3.09 -0.82 -18.25
CA LEU A 360 2.39 -1.08 -19.51
C LEU A 360 0.94 -1.47 -19.20
N ASN A 361 -0.01 -0.98 -19.99
CA ASN A 361 -1.39 -1.44 -20.02
C ASN A 361 -1.84 -1.58 -21.47
N ALA A 362 -2.35 -2.75 -21.87
CA ALA A 362 -2.71 -3.03 -23.25
C ALA A 362 -3.96 -3.93 -23.33
N ALA A 363 -4.72 -3.75 -24.40
CA ALA A 363 -5.79 -4.68 -24.77
C ALA A 363 -5.97 -4.75 -26.26
N TYR A 364 -6.45 -5.87 -26.77
CA TYR A 364 -6.73 -6.11 -28.18
C TYR A 364 -7.91 -7.09 -28.37
N ASP A 365 -8.84 -6.72 -29.26
CA ASP A 365 -9.96 -7.58 -29.61
C ASP A 365 -9.51 -8.71 -30.57
N VAL A 366 -9.76 -9.96 -30.18
CA VAL A 366 -9.41 -11.18 -30.92
C VAL A 366 -10.66 -11.96 -31.32
N GLY A 367 -11.54 -11.33 -32.10
CA GLY A 367 -12.69 -12.02 -32.70
C GLY A 367 -13.86 -12.27 -31.74
N GLY A 368 -14.17 -11.31 -30.88
CA GLY A 368 -15.30 -11.34 -29.94
C GLY A 368 -14.89 -11.65 -28.50
N ALA A 369 -13.60 -11.85 -28.26
CA ALA A 369 -12.96 -11.82 -26.96
C ALA A 369 -11.88 -10.74 -26.95
N GLU A 370 -11.58 -10.17 -25.79
CA GLU A 370 -10.53 -9.18 -25.60
C GLU A 370 -9.36 -9.83 -24.87
N LEU A 371 -8.20 -9.87 -25.51
CA LEU A 371 -6.93 -10.15 -24.87
C LEU A 371 -6.45 -8.89 -24.20
N TYR A 372 -6.16 -8.94 -22.91
CA TYR A 372 -5.62 -7.81 -22.16
C TYR A 372 -4.40 -8.18 -21.35
N GLY A 373 -3.60 -7.19 -21.03
CA GLY A 373 -2.47 -7.36 -20.15
C GLY A 373 -1.95 -6.05 -19.59
N PHE A 374 -1.40 -6.13 -18.40
CA PHE A 374 -0.69 -5.02 -17.79
C PHE A 374 0.49 -5.56 -16.99
N ALA A 375 1.57 -4.78 -16.97
CA ALA A 375 2.80 -5.15 -16.29
C ALA A 375 3.49 -3.91 -15.76
N GLY A 376 4.24 -4.09 -14.68
CA GLY A 376 5.08 -3.06 -14.10
C GLY A 376 6.39 -3.64 -13.59
N LEU A 377 7.44 -2.84 -13.67
CA LEU A 377 8.75 -3.14 -13.09
C LEU A 377 9.30 -1.86 -12.50
N GLY A 378 9.78 -1.94 -11.26
CA GLY A 378 10.39 -0.84 -10.55
C GLY A 378 11.62 -1.27 -9.78
N ARG A 379 12.55 -0.32 -9.62
CA ARG A 379 13.72 -0.41 -8.74
C ARG A 379 13.74 0.82 -7.87
N ARG A 380 13.93 0.62 -6.58
CA ARG A 380 14.20 1.66 -5.60
C ARG A 380 15.51 1.38 -4.92
N GLU A 381 16.35 2.39 -4.83
CA GLU A 381 17.47 2.47 -3.92
C GLU A 381 17.11 3.43 -2.80
N GLY A 382 17.47 3.09 -1.57
CA GLY A 382 17.20 3.92 -0.41
C GLY A 382 18.35 3.91 0.57
N GLU A 383 18.57 5.03 1.25
CA GLU A 383 19.51 5.15 2.35
C GLU A 383 18.84 5.85 3.54
N ALA A 384 19.00 5.27 4.71
CA ALA A 384 18.54 5.80 5.98
C ALA A 384 19.60 5.59 7.06
N ALA A 385 19.58 6.41 8.09
CA ALA A 385 20.54 6.27 9.18
C ALA A 385 20.01 5.45 10.34
N GLY A 386 20.94 4.79 11.03
CA GLY A 386 20.70 4.31 12.38
C GLY A 386 21.01 5.35 13.44
N PHE A 387 21.36 4.90 14.64
CA PHE A 387 21.83 5.77 15.71
C PHE A 387 23.36 5.93 15.65
N PHE A 388 23.86 7.13 15.91
CA PHE A 388 25.29 7.40 15.94
C PHE A 388 26.00 6.59 17.04
N ARG A 389 27.10 5.96 16.69
CA ARG A 389 28.03 5.26 17.60
C ARG A 389 29.15 6.21 17.96
N ARG A 390 29.13 6.71 19.20
CA ARG A 390 30.14 7.67 19.66
C ARG A 390 31.52 7.02 19.76
N PRO A 391 32.60 7.80 19.72
CA PRO A 391 33.98 7.27 19.96
C PRO A 391 34.14 6.52 21.29
N ASN A 392 33.40 6.90 22.33
CA ASN A 392 33.45 6.22 23.64
C ASN A 392 32.47 5.04 23.76
N ASP A 393 31.73 4.70 22.71
CA ASP A 393 30.82 3.56 22.70
C ASP A 393 31.60 2.26 22.55
N VAL A 394 31.19 1.23 23.29
CA VAL A 394 31.81 -0.10 23.25
C VAL A 394 31.63 -0.81 21.90
N ARG A 395 30.72 -0.30 21.06
CA ARG A 395 30.44 -0.80 19.72
C ARG A 395 31.26 -0.11 18.63
N THR A 396 32.15 0.81 19.01
CA THR A 396 33.01 1.54 18.09
C THR A 396 34.40 0.93 18.07
N VAL A 397 34.84 0.45 16.93
CA VAL A 397 36.24 0.08 16.70
C VAL A 397 37.02 1.35 16.35
N ARG A 398 37.66 1.96 17.33
CA ARG A 398 38.32 3.28 17.17
C ARG A 398 39.49 3.29 16.19
N ALA A 399 40.09 2.14 15.94
CA ALA A 399 41.11 1.99 14.88
C ALA A 399 40.53 2.24 13.48
N ILE A 400 39.23 2.05 13.29
CA ILE A 400 38.50 2.28 12.04
C ILE A 400 37.78 3.63 12.12
N HIS A 401 37.06 3.89 13.21
CA HIS A 401 36.20 5.05 13.41
C HIS A 401 36.69 5.86 14.66
N PRO A 402 37.78 6.61 14.57
CA PRO A 402 38.37 7.31 15.72
C PRO A 402 37.45 8.39 16.31
N ASP A 403 36.53 8.96 15.48
CA ASP A 403 35.58 9.99 15.86
C ASP A 403 34.14 9.49 15.91
N GLY A 404 33.93 8.16 16.01
CA GLY A 404 32.63 7.53 15.94
C GLY A 404 32.09 7.43 14.49
N PHE A 405 30.85 6.93 14.35
CA PHE A 405 30.24 6.76 13.03
C PHE A 405 28.70 6.71 13.13
N LEU A 406 28.07 7.18 12.07
CA LEU A 406 26.64 7.03 11.85
C LEU A 406 26.44 5.87 10.88
N PRO A 407 26.00 4.68 11.32
CA PRO A 407 25.79 3.56 10.41
C PRO A 407 24.58 3.82 9.54
N LEU A 408 24.69 3.47 8.25
CA LEU A 408 23.68 3.67 7.23
C LEU A 408 23.06 2.33 6.84
N ILE A 409 21.73 2.31 6.74
CA ILE A 409 20.97 1.17 6.20
C ILE A 409 20.64 1.53 4.76
N GLN A 410 21.20 0.77 3.85
CA GLN A 410 20.94 0.89 2.43
C GLN A 410 20.01 -0.22 1.99
N SER A 411 19.13 0.07 1.05
CA SER A 411 18.23 -0.93 0.47
C SER A 411 18.24 -0.87 -1.04
N GLU A 412 18.15 -2.03 -1.66
CA GLU A 412 17.81 -2.18 -3.07
C GLU A 412 16.54 -3.00 -3.18
N ILE A 413 15.49 -2.39 -3.72
CA ILE A 413 14.17 -2.99 -3.80
C ILE A 413 13.80 -3.17 -5.26
N TRP A 414 13.55 -4.41 -5.69
CA TRP A 414 12.96 -4.71 -6.98
C TRP A 414 11.52 -5.15 -6.80
N ASP A 415 10.63 -4.53 -7.55
CA ASP A 415 9.21 -4.82 -7.54
C ASP A 415 8.71 -4.99 -8.97
N GLY A 416 8.17 -6.17 -9.27
CA GLY A 416 7.69 -6.48 -10.60
C GLY A 416 6.39 -7.26 -10.59
N SER A 417 5.52 -6.99 -11.57
CA SER A 417 4.31 -7.77 -11.78
C SER A 417 3.90 -7.79 -13.24
N ALA A 418 3.22 -8.87 -13.62
CA ALA A 418 2.59 -9.00 -14.91
C ALA A 418 1.25 -9.72 -14.75
N THR A 419 0.23 -9.22 -15.43
CA THR A 419 -1.09 -9.84 -15.53
C THR A 419 -1.47 -9.95 -16.98
N GLY A 420 -1.95 -11.12 -17.40
CA GLY A 420 -2.51 -11.34 -18.71
C GLY A 420 -3.82 -12.06 -18.59
N GLY A 421 -4.78 -11.75 -19.46
CA GLY A 421 -6.08 -12.38 -19.41
C GLY A 421 -6.82 -12.27 -20.73
N LEU A 422 -7.85 -13.06 -20.83
CA LEU A 422 -8.80 -13.08 -21.93
C LEU A 422 -10.19 -12.94 -21.34
N ARG A 423 -10.98 -12.01 -21.88
CA ARG A 423 -12.36 -11.80 -21.45
C ARG A 423 -13.29 -11.66 -22.64
N GLY A 424 -14.54 -12.04 -22.44
CA GLY A 424 -15.51 -12.01 -23.52
C GLY A 424 -16.92 -12.26 -23.05
N GLU A 425 -17.81 -12.50 -24.03
CA GLU A 425 -19.20 -12.86 -23.77
C GLU A 425 -19.58 -14.14 -24.56
N VAL A 426 -20.21 -15.05 -23.87
CA VAL A 426 -20.78 -16.27 -24.47
C VAL A 426 -22.18 -16.49 -23.92
N LEU A 427 -23.15 -16.68 -24.79
CA LEU A 427 -24.57 -16.93 -24.43
C LEU A 427 -25.15 -15.86 -23.46
N GLY A 428 -24.72 -14.60 -23.57
CA GLY A 428 -25.13 -13.51 -22.70
C GLY A 428 -24.50 -13.53 -21.29
N ALA A 429 -23.51 -14.39 -21.07
CA ALA A 429 -22.68 -14.40 -19.88
C ALA A 429 -21.30 -13.83 -20.21
N ARG A 430 -20.83 -12.88 -19.40
CA ARG A 430 -19.46 -12.37 -19.45
C ARG A 430 -18.55 -13.34 -18.74
N TRP A 431 -17.38 -13.53 -19.27
CA TRP A 431 -16.32 -14.31 -18.64
C TRP A 431 -14.99 -13.59 -18.70
N ASP A 432 -14.14 -13.80 -17.70
CA ASP A 432 -12.78 -13.28 -17.60
C ASP A 432 -11.89 -14.36 -17.01
N ALA A 433 -10.88 -14.79 -17.75
CA ALA A 433 -9.85 -15.72 -17.30
C ALA A 433 -8.49 -15.01 -17.30
N SER A 434 -7.79 -15.02 -16.18
CA SER A 434 -6.54 -14.29 -16.04
C SER A 434 -5.51 -15.02 -15.20
N LEU A 435 -4.24 -14.70 -15.47
CA LEU A 435 -3.08 -15.12 -14.71
C LEU A 435 -2.29 -13.88 -14.32
N ALA A 436 -1.98 -13.74 -13.04
CA ALA A 436 -1.16 -12.66 -12.50
C ALA A 436 0.03 -13.25 -11.76
N TYR A 437 1.21 -12.68 -11.98
CA TYR A 437 2.42 -12.97 -11.22
C TYR A 437 3.02 -11.67 -10.70
N GLY A 438 3.45 -11.67 -9.45
CA GLY A 438 4.14 -10.56 -8.83
C GLY A 438 5.31 -11.03 -7.98
N ARG A 439 6.35 -10.24 -7.91
CA ARG A 439 7.54 -10.51 -7.09
C ARG A 439 8.10 -9.21 -6.55
N ASN A 440 8.46 -9.23 -5.27
CA ASN A 440 9.17 -8.17 -4.58
C ASN A 440 10.41 -8.75 -3.90
N THR A 441 11.56 -8.09 -4.03
CA THR A 441 12.77 -8.41 -3.29
C THR A 441 13.25 -7.15 -2.58
N PHE A 442 13.68 -7.31 -1.35
CA PHE A 442 14.22 -6.25 -0.51
C PHE A 442 15.60 -6.68 -0.01
N ARG A 443 16.63 -6.18 -0.66
CA ARG A 443 18.03 -6.37 -0.27
C ARG A 443 18.41 -5.31 0.76
N PHE A 444 19.10 -5.73 1.80
CA PHE A 444 19.69 -4.86 2.81
C PHE A 444 21.21 -4.89 2.71
N ASP A 445 21.82 -3.72 2.72
CA ASP A 445 23.22 -3.49 2.93
C ASP A 445 23.39 -2.49 4.11
N VAL A 446 24.51 -2.58 4.81
CA VAL A 446 24.87 -1.64 5.88
C VAL A 446 26.20 -1.03 5.51
N ALA A 447 26.25 0.31 5.49
CA ALA A 447 27.47 1.08 5.19
C ALA A 447 27.89 1.91 6.41
N ASN A 448 29.14 2.39 6.37
CA ASN A 448 29.74 3.18 7.44
C ASN A 448 29.56 2.52 8.81
N SER A 449 29.93 1.26 8.94
CA SER A 449 29.70 0.42 10.11
C SER A 449 30.95 -0.33 10.54
N ASN A 450 30.83 -1.20 11.54
CA ASN A 450 31.84 -2.20 11.90
C ASN A 450 31.22 -3.40 12.62
N ASN A 451 31.88 -4.55 12.56
CA ASN A 451 31.66 -5.67 13.48
C ASN A 451 32.77 -5.67 14.54
N VAL A 452 32.42 -5.34 15.78
CA VAL A 452 33.37 -5.18 16.89
C VAL A 452 34.21 -6.42 17.12
N THR A 453 33.61 -7.61 16.90
CA THR A 453 34.29 -8.90 17.13
C THR A 453 35.32 -9.25 16.07
N LEU A 454 35.41 -8.49 14.97
CA LEU A 454 36.47 -8.56 13.97
C LEU A 454 37.61 -7.59 14.26
N GLY A 455 37.43 -6.68 15.22
CA GLY A 455 38.44 -5.68 15.59
C GLY A 455 38.81 -4.77 14.42
N ALA A 456 40.08 -4.41 14.33
CA ALA A 456 40.59 -3.53 13.26
C ALA A 456 40.53 -4.13 11.85
N ALA A 457 40.24 -5.42 11.71
CA ALA A 457 40.08 -6.09 10.44
C ALA A 457 38.61 -6.08 9.94
N SER A 458 37.70 -5.44 10.69
CA SER A 458 36.32 -5.35 10.28
C SER A 458 36.16 -4.57 8.98
N PRO A 459 35.35 -5.07 8.03
CA PRO A 459 34.83 -4.24 6.95
C PRO A 459 33.99 -3.08 7.49
N THR A 460 33.75 -2.07 6.67
CA THR A 460 32.87 -0.94 6.96
C THR A 460 31.56 -0.97 6.17
N GLU A 461 31.46 -1.90 5.21
CA GLU A 461 30.29 -2.16 4.40
C GLU A 461 29.96 -3.65 4.46
N PHE A 462 28.68 -4.00 4.53
CA PHE A 462 28.23 -5.38 4.69
C PHE A 462 26.95 -5.62 3.88
N TYR A 463 26.94 -6.71 3.11
CA TYR A 463 25.68 -7.30 2.68
C TYR A 463 25.04 -8.05 3.85
N VAL A 464 23.86 -7.63 4.28
CA VAL A 464 23.22 -8.17 5.47
C VAL A 464 22.06 -9.11 5.16
N GLY A 465 21.72 -9.30 3.87
CA GLY A 465 20.78 -10.30 3.38
C GLY A 465 19.61 -9.73 2.58
N THR A 466 18.76 -10.63 2.09
CA THR A 466 17.64 -10.28 1.21
C THR A 466 16.33 -10.96 1.68
N LEU A 467 15.26 -10.19 1.72
CA LEU A 467 13.90 -10.69 1.85
C LEU A 467 13.26 -10.80 0.47
N GLY A 468 12.46 -11.82 0.25
CA GLY A 468 11.74 -11.98 -0.99
C GLY A 468 10.32 -12.48 -0.80
N PHE A 469 9.42 -12.02 -1.67
CA PHE A 469 8.05 -12.47 -1.76
C PHE A 469 7.64 -12.63 -3.22
N ASP A 470 6.94 -13.71 -3.55
CA ASP A 470 6.29 -13.86 -4.85
C ASP A 470 4.84 -14.36 -4.71
N GLN A 471 4.02 -14.04 -5.70
CA GLN A 471 2.63 -14.45 -5.74
C GLN A 471 2.21 -14.78 -7.18
N LEU A 472 1.59 -15.94 -7.36
CA LEU A 472 0.94 -16.34 -8.59
C LEU A 472 -0.56 -16.50 -8.31
N THR A 473 -1.40 -15.82 -9.11
CA THR A 473 -2.86 -15.90 -8.98
C THR A 473 -3.49 -16.23 -10.33
N ALA A 474 -4.34 -17.25 -10.39
CA ALA A 474 -5.17 -17.55 -11.55
C ALA A 474 -6.64 -17.33 -11.17
N ASN A 475 -7.38 -16.58 -11.99
CA ASN A 475 -8.78 -16.27 -11.77
C ASN A 475 -9.63 -16.67 -12.97
N LEU A 476 -10.84 -17.17 -12.67
CA LEU A 476 -11.91 -17.34 -13.63
C LEU A 476 -13.17 -16.69 -13.05
N ASP A 477 -13.65 -15.66 -13.70
CA ASP A 477 -14.82 -14.89 -13.30
C ASP A 477 -15.92 -15.03 -14.36
N LEU A 478 -17.16 -15.27 -13.93
CA LEU A 478 -18.36 -15.37 -14.77
C LEU A 478 -19.40 -14.40 -14.24
N ALA A 479 -20.08 -13.66 -15.12
CA ALA A 479 -21.16 -12.79 -14.73
C ALA A 479 -22.28 -12.77 -15.76
N ARG A 480 -23.53 -12.84 -15.32
CA ARG A 480 -24.69 -12.78 -16.19
C ARG A 480 -25.80 -11.94 -15.56
N GLN A 481 -26.45 -11.13 -16.40
CA GLN A 481 -27.64 -10.40 -16.02
C GLN A 481 -28.87 -11.08 -16.59
N PHE A 482 -29.84 -11.35 -15.73
CA PHE A 482 -31.17 -11.83 -16.06
C PHE A 482 -32.20 -10.73 -15.82
N ARG A 483 -33.38 -10.84 -16.39
CA ARG A 483 -34.50 -9.89 -16.16
C ARG A 483 -35.81 -10.62 -15.87
N PRO A 484 -35.88 -11.41 -14.78
CA PRO A 484 -37.16 -12.03 -14.41
C PRO A 484 -38.15 -10.91 -14.05
N ALA A 485 -39.36 -10.98 -14.66
CA ALA A 485 -40.42 -9.97 -14.48
C ALA A 485 -39.93 -8.52 -14.68
N ASP A 486 -39.07 -8.28 -15.70
CA ASP A 486 -38.45 -7.00 -16.06
C ASP A 486 -37.54 -6.38 -14.98
N ARG A 487 -37.15 -7.14 -13.97
CA ARG A 487 -36.24 -6.69 -12.90
C ARG A 487 -34.84 -7.23 -13.13
N PRO A 488 -33.81 -6.40 -13.06
CA PRO A 488 -32.45 -6.85 -13.16
C PRO A 488 -32.05 -7.78 -12.02
N LEU A 489 -31.63 -8.98 -12.35
CA LEU A 489 -30.98 -9.95 -11.48
C LEU A 489 -29.57 -10.16 -12.03
N ARG A 490 -28.53 -9.80 -11.28
CA ARG A 490 -27.14 -9.99 -11.67
C ARG A 490 -26.53 -11.10 -10.83
N LEU A 491 -25.99 -12.09 -11.50
CA LEU A 491 -25.28 -13.20 -10.89
C LEU A 491 -23.82 -13.14 -11.36
N ALA A 492 -22.89 -13.18 -10.41
CA ALA A 492 -21.49 -13.43 -10.68
C ALA A 492 -21.00 -14.62 -9.86
N ALA A 493 -20.08 -15.37 -10.40
CA ALA A 493 -19.41 -16.48 -9.73
C ALA A 493 -18.00 -16.62 -10.27
N GLY A 494 -17.09 -17.18 -9.49
CA GLY A 494 -15.74 -17.38 -9.96
C GLY A 494 -14.94 -18.32 -9.08
N ALA A 495 -13.75 -18.63 -9.58
CA ALA A 495 -12.76 -19.45 -8.90
C ALA A 495 -11.40 -18.76 -8.95
N GLU A 496 -10.61 -18.96 -7.89
CA GLU A 496 -9.26 -18.42 -7.76
C GLU A 496 -8.34 -19.53 -7.28
N PHE A 497 -7.16 -19.60 -7.88
CA PHE A 497 -6.00 -20.30 -7.36
C PHE A 497 -4.93 -19.28 -7.06
N ARG A 498 -4.30 -19.39 -5.89
CA ARG A 498 -3.19 -18.53 -5.51
C ARG A 498 -2.06 -19.35 -4.88
N ARG A 499 -0.82 -19.01 -5.24
CA ARG A 499 0.39 -19.49 -4.60
C ARG A 499 1.21 -18.31 -4.14
N ASP A 500 1.51 -18.27 -2.86
CA ASP A 500 2.41 -17.29 -2.23
C ASP A 500 3.74 -17.97 -1.91
N GLY A 501 4.87 -17.28 -2.13
CA GLY A 501 6.21 -17.68 -1.76
C GLY A 501 6.88 -16.61 -0.92
N TYR A 502 7.64 -17.01 0.08
CA TYR A 502 8.43 -16.11 0.93
C TYR A 502 9.78 -16.74 1.25
N TRP A 503 10.86 -15.97 1.11
CA TRP A 503 12.20 -16.44 1.44
C TRP A 503 13.05 -15.36 2.10
N ILE A 504 14.05 -15.82 2.86
CA ILE A 504 15.12 -15.01 3.43
C ILE A 504 16.44 -15.60 2.95
N GLU A 505 17.30 -14.75 2.39
CA GLU A 505 18.66 -15.08 2.04
C GLU A 505 19.59 -14.53 3.12
N GLU A 506 20.58 -15.33 3.52
CA GLU A 506 21.58 -14.95 4.51
C GLU A 506 22.48 -13.81 4.02
N GLY A 507 22.98 -13.00 4.95
CA GLY A 507 23.99 -12.00 4.69
C GLY A 507 25.38 -12.63 4.50
N GLU A 508 26.39 -11.80 4.24
CA GLU A 508 27.78 -12.26 4.21
C GLU A 508 28.26 -12.61 5.64
N PRO A 509 29.19 -13.57 5.81
CA PRO A 509 29.60 -14.03 7.12
C PRO A 509 30.09 -12.93 8.06
N ASP A 510 30.80 -11.91 7.55
CA ASP A 510 31.33 -10.82 8.38
C ASP A 510 30.24 -9.92 8.95
N SER A 511 29.04 -9.93 8.35
CA SER A 511 27.88 -9.19 8.82
C SER A 511 27.24 -9.78 10.08
N TYR A 512 27.46 -11.09 10.38
CA TYR A 512 26.78 -11.78 11.49
C TYR A 512 27.67 -12.69 12.34
N ARG A 513 28.91 -13.05 11.89
CA ARG A 513 29.75 -13.98 12.64
C ARG A 513 30.45 -13.31 13.82
N ASP A 514 30.72 -14.10 14.86
CA ASP A 514 31.65 -13.75 15.92
C ASP A 514 33.08 -13.96 15.46
N GLY A 515 33.86 -12.89 15.35
CA GLY A 515 35.28 -12.92 15.00
C GLY A 515 36.21 -13.23 16.16
N GLY A 516 35.68 -13.34 17.40
CA GLY A 516 36.43 -13.69 18.61
C GLY A 516 37.30 -12.55 19.16
N VAL A 517 37.38 -11.41 18.51
CA VAL A 517 38.16 -10.28 19.02
C VAL A 517 37.37 -9.60 20.13
N ARG A 518 38.03 -9.33 21.24
CA ARG A 518 37.48 -8.58 22.37
C ARG A 518 37.65 -7.08 22.16
N ILE A 519 36.89 -6.29 22.91
CA ILE A 519 37.02 -4.83 22.88
C ILE A 519 38.47 -4.44 23.11
N LEU A 520 39.02 -3.66 22.17
CA LEU A 520 40.46 -3.42 22.07
C LEU A 520 40.96 -2.34 23.02
N ASP A 521 40.13 -1.40 23.46
CA ASP A 521 40.52 -0.24 24.23
C ASP A 521 39.36 0.36 25.07
N GLY A 522 39.66 1.39 25.83
CA GLY A 522 38.72 2.05 26.72
C GLY A 522 38.40 1.27 28.02
N PRO A 523 37.42 1.72 28.81
CA PRO A 523 37.07 1.14 30.10
C PRO A 523 36.63 -0.33 30.02
N SER A 524 36.14 -0.77 28.86
CA SER A 524 35.65 -2.14 28.62
C SER A 524 36.64 -3.02 27.87
N VAL A 525 37.94 -2.66 27.85
CA VAL A 525 38.99 -3.43 27.20
C VAL A 525 38.99 -4.88 27.68
N GLY A 526 39.06 -5.85 26.77
CA GLY A 526 39.02 -7.31 27.11
C GLY A 526 37.61 -7.89 27.30
N ALA A 527 36.54 -7.07 27.33
CA ALA A 527 35.18 -7.56 27.35
C ALA A 527 34.72 -8.11 25.98
N LEU A 528 33.64 -8.88 25.99
CA LEU A 528 32.99 -9.32 24.73
C LEU A 528 32.36 -8.13 24.02
N GLY A 529 32.59 -8.02 22.69
CA GLY A 529 31.96 -7.03 21.84
C GLY A 529 30.62 -7.52 21.30
N ALA A 530 29.81 -6.58 20.80
CA ALA A 530 28.60 -6.89 20.06
C ALA A 530 28.96 -7.63 18.75
N VAL A 531 28.28 -8.74 18.48
CA VAL A 531 28.53 -9.59 17.31
C VAL A 531 27.76 -9.05 16.12
N GLY A 532 28.40 -8.97 14.97
CA GLY A 532 27.80 -8.56 13.71
C GLY A 532 27.91 -7.07 13.41
N ALA A 533 27.47 -6.69 12.21
CA ALA A 533 27.44 -5.32 11.74
C ALA A 533 26.61 -4.43 12.66
N GLN A 534 27.08 -3.22 12.93
CA GLN A 534 26.36 -2.28 13.76
C GLN A 534 25.20 -1.65 12.98
N VAL A 535 24.13 -1.38 13.66
CA VAL A 535 22.76 -1.04 13.36
C VAL A 535 21.92 -2.27 13.00
N PHE A 536 22.34 -3.13 12.12
CA PHE A 536 21.60 -4.29 11.66
C PHE A 536 22.57 -5.47 11.41
N PRO A 537 22.68 -6.43 12.33
CA PRO A 537 23.43 -7.67 12.06
C PRO A 537 22.81 -8.44 10.91
N GLY A 538 23.64 -9.00 10.03
CA GLY A 538 23.16 -9.76 8.90
C GLY A 538 22.30 -10.96 9.28
N PHE A 539 21.36 -11.33 8.39
CA PHE A 539 20.62 -12.58 8.49
C PHE A 539 21.60 -13.75 8.52
N ARG A 540 21.43 -14.62 9.48
CA ARG A 540 22.28 -15.80 9.66
C ARG A 540 21.80 -16.94 8.78
N PRO A 541 22.62 -18.00 8.52
CA PRO A 541 22.14 -19.21 7.88
C PRO A 541 20.92 -19.85 8.58
N SER A 542 20.81 -19.65 9.90
CA SER A 542 19.63 -20.12 10.69
C SER A 542 18.38 -19.28 10.43
N ASP A 543 18.50 -18.08 9.90
CA ASP A 543 17.38 -17.20 9.57
C ASP A 543 16.89 -17.44 8.14
N ALA A 544 17.74 -18.08 7.30
CA ALA A 544 17.40 -18.39 5.92
C ALA A 544 16.20 -19.35 5.84
N THR A 545 15.27 -19.05 4.96
CA THR A 545 14.06 -19.85 4.75
C THR A 545 13.55 -19.71 3.33
N ASP A 546 12.83 -20.73 2.84
CA ASP A 546 12.10 -20.71 1.58
C ASP A 546 10.79 -21.47 1.80
N ARG A 547 9.67 -20.74 1.81
CA ARG A 547 8.35 -21.25 2.15
C ARG A 547 7.33 -20.85 1.11
N SER A 548 6.37 -21.75 0.85
CA SER A 548 5.25 -21.43 -0.03
C SER A 548 3.96 -22.00 0.51
N ARG A 549 2.86 -21.36 0.12
CA ARG A 549 1.49 -21.71 0.45
C ARG A 549 0.64 -21.65 -0.80
N GLU A 550 -0.30 -22.58 -0.93
CA GLU A 550 -1.32 -22.57 -1.98
C GLU A 550 -2.70 -22.34 -1.35
N SER A 551 -3.59 -21.70 -2.12
CA SER A 551 -4.99 -21.56 -1.74
C SER A 551 -5.90 -21.71 -2.96
N TYR A 552 -7.10 -22.22 -2.71
CA TYR A 552 -8.15 -22.44 -3.70
C TYR A 552 -9.41 -21.77 -3.19
N ALA A 553 -10.07 -21.00 -4.04
CA ALA A 553 -11.28 -20.30 -3.65
C ALA A 553 -12.37 -20.38 -4.69
N GLY A 554 -13.62 -20.37 -4.21
CA GLY A 554 -14.81 -20.21 -5.04
C GLY A 554 -15.74 -19.17 -4.42
N TYR A 555 -16.37 -18.34 -5.26
CA TYR A 555 -17.31 -17.34 -4.80
C TYR A 555 -18.57 -17.26 -5.67
N ALA A 556 -19.64 -16.73 -5.08
CA ALA A 556 -20.85 -16.33 -5.78
C ALA A 556 -21.33 -14.97 -5.25
N ASP A 557 -21.84 -14.12 -6.14
CA ASP A 557 -22.37 -12.78 -5.84
C ASP A 557 -23.70 -12.63 -6.60
N LEU A 558 -24.75 -12.24 -5.88
CA LEU A 558 -26.10 -12.07 -6.39
C LEU A 558 -26.60 -10.67 -6.07
N GLU A 559 -26.95 -9.89 -7.07
CA GLU A 559 -27.62 -8.61 -6.92
C GLU A 559 -29.02 -8.62 -7.54
N LEU A 560 -30.00 -8.17 -6.78
CA LEU A 560 -31.41 -8.17 -7.17
C LEU A 560 -32.01 -6.75 -6.99
N ASP A 561 -32.46 -6.16 -8.09
CA ASP A 561 -33.29 -4.95 -8.06
C ASP A 561 -34.75 -5.38 -7.78
N LEU A 562 -35.12 -5.44 -6.47
CA LEU A 562 -36.49 -5.78 -6.04
C LEU A 562 -37.53 -4.78 -6.53
N SER A 563 -37.13 -3.52 -6.65
CA SER A 563 -37.91 -2.45 -7.26
C SER A 563 -36.96 -1.37 -7.82
N SER A 564 -37.50 -0.34 -8.47
CA SER A 564 -36.72 0.84 -8.87
C SER A 564 -36.10 1.61 -7.70
N GLN A 565 -36.52 1.31 -6.47
CA GLN A 565 -36.08 1.98 -5.25
C GLN A 565 -35.24 1.08 -4.34
N LEU A 566 -35.34 -0.25 -4.46
CA LEU A 566 -34.71 -1.20 -3.54
C LEU A 566 -33.85 -2.23 -4.27
N LEU A 567 -32.55 -2.20 -3.96
CA LEU A 567 -31.55 -3.18 -4.38
C LEU A 567 -31.10 -3.98 -3.16
N LEU A 568 -30.99 -5.29 -3.33
CA LEU A 568 -30.37 -6.20 -2.38
C LEU A 568 -29.19 -6.93 -3.05
N GLY A 569 -28.12 -7.15 -2.30
CA GLY A 569 -26.96 -7.92 -2.73
C GLY A 569 -26.58 -8.97 -1.70
N PHE A 570 -26.11 -10.12 -2.18
CA PHE A 570 -25.64 -11.25 -1.38
C PHE A 570 -24.35 -11.78 -2.02
N ALA A 571 -23.32 -11.96 -1.23
CA ALA A 571 -22.10 -12.62 -1.68
C ALA A 571 -21.63 -13.65 -0.67
N GLY A 572 -21.02 -14.73 -1.18
CA GLY A 572 -20.41 -15.75 -0.37
C GLY A 572 -19.14 -16.26 -1.03
N ARG A 573 -18.13 -16.59 -0.22
CA ARG A 573 -16.85 -17.11 -0.68
C ARG A 573 -16.35 -18.20 0.27
N TYR A 574 -15.83 -19.27 -0.29
CA TYR A 574 -15.11 -20.33 0.39
C TYR A 574 -13.67 -20.33 -0.08
N GLU A 575 -12.71 -20.44 0.83
CA GLU A 575 -11.29 -20.56 0.55
C GLU A 575 -10.69 -21.69 1.37
N ASP A 576 -9.74 -22.42 0.78
CA ASP A 576 -8.96 -23.47 1.43
C ASP A 576 -7.48 -23.22 1.23
N TYR A 577 -6.73 -23.26 2.32
CA TYR A 577 -5.29 -22.95 2.38
C TYR A 577 -4.52 -24.18 2.86
N THR A 578 -3.37 -24.44 2.27
CA THR A 578 -2.54 -25.60 2.59
C THR A 578 -1.90 -25.62 3.98
N ASP A 579 -1.85 -24.45 4.65
CA ASP A 579 -1.17 -24.29 5.94
C ASP A 579 -2.11 -24.15 7.15
N PHE A 580 -3.28 -23.55 7.02
CA PHE A 580 -4.20 -23.34 8.14
C PHE A 580 -5.64 -23.79 7.92
N GLY A 581 -5.95 -24.37 6.74
CA GLY A 581 -7.27 -24.91 6.42
C GLY A 581 -8.22 -23.89 5.79
N SER A 582 -9.53 -24.11 5.95
CA SER A 582 -10.55 -23.40 5.18
C SER A 582 -11.22 -22.26 5.94
N THR A 583 -11.71 -21.27 5.19
CA THR A 583 -12.50 -20.15 5.68
C THR A 583 -13.73 -19.92 4.80
N THR A 584 -14.80 -19.39 5.38
CA THR A 584 -16.01 -19.01 4.66
C THR A 584 -16.38 -17.58 5.04
N THR A 585 -16.65 -16.74 4.04
CA THR A 585 -17.07 -15.36 4.23
C THR A 585 -18.37 -15.06 3.51
N GLY A 586 -19.17 -14.14 4.06
CA GLY A 586 -20.45 -13.75 3.50
C GLY A 586 -20.66 -12.25 3.57
N LYS A 587 -21.47 -11.71 2.67
CA LYS A 587 -21.85 -10.29 2.62
C LYS A 587 -23.31 -10.13 2.23
N VAL A 588 -23.99 -9.23 2.91
CA VAL A 588 -25.34 -8.77 2.56
C VAL A 588 -25.31 -7.26 2.43
N THR A 589 -25.85 -6.74 1.35
CA THR A 589 -25.97 -5.29 1.12
C THR A 589 -27.41 -4.92 0.77
N ALA A 590 -27.80 -3.72 1.15
CA ALA A 590 -29.09 -3.15 0.77
C ALA A 590 -28.92 -1.67 0.41
N ARG A 591 -29.61 -1.22 -0.63
CA ARG A 591 -29.74 0.20 -0.98
C ARG A 591 -31.21 0.51 -1.24
N TRP A 592 -31.74 1.49 -0.50
CA TRP A 592 -33.08 1.98 -0.65
C TRP A 592 -33.09 3.46 -1.01
N ALA A 593 -33.65 3.79 -2.16
CA ALA A 593 -33.75 5.15 -2.68
C ALA A 593 -35.23 5.55 -2.79
N PRO A 594 -35.87 5.99 -1.71
CA PRO A 594 -37.31 6.33 -1.72
C PRO A 594 -37.63 7.48 -2.68
N VAL A 595 -36.68 8.37 -2.89
CA VAL A 595 -36.72 9.45 -3.88
C VAL A 595 -35.38 9.59 -4.58
N ARG A 596 -35.38 10.18 -5.79
CA ARG A 596 -34.18 10.27 -6.64
C ARG A 596 -32.97 10.95 -6.00
N ARG A 597 -33.17 11.73 -4.94
CA ARG A 597 -32.14 12.56 -4.29
C ARG A 597 -31.70 12.04 -2.92
N VAL A 598 -32.29 10.96 -2.46
CA VAL A 598 -32.01 10.39 -1.14
C VAL A 598 -31.90 8.89 -1.27
N ALA A 599 -30.80 8.33 -0.81
CA ALA A 599 -30.64 6.90 -0.68
C ALA A 599 -30.06 6.54 0.69
N LEU A 600 -30.57 5.46 1.25
CA LEU A 600 -30.00 4.76 2.39
C LEU A 600 -29.28 3.52 1.86
N ARG A 601 -28.13 3.24 2.41
CA ARG A 601 -27.36 2.02 2.09
C ARG A 601 -26.86 1.36 3.36
N GLY A 602 -26.70 0.06 3.33
CA GLY A 602 -26.13 -0.67 4.46
C GLY A 602 -25.51 -1.97 4.03
N SER A 603 -24.51 -2.41 4.78
CA SER A 603 -23.88 -3.71 4.59
C SER A 603 -23.63 -4.41 5.93
N PHE A 604 -23.69 -5.72 5.87
CA PHE A 604 -23.17 -6.65 6.87
C PHE A 604 -22.25 -7.63 6.17
N ASN A 605 -21.03 -7.79 6.65
CA ASN A 605 -20.12 -8.77 6.06
C ASN A 605 -19.18 -9.38 7.11
N SER A 606 -18.82 -10.63 6.86
CA SER A 606 -17.69 -11.29 7.51
C SER A 606 -16.46 -11.23 6.60
N GLY A 607 -15.30 -11.11 7.20
CA GLY A 607 -14.03 -11.09 6.51
C GLY A 607 -12.98 -11.91 7.23
N PHE A 608 -11.84 -12.09 6.59
CA PHE A 608 -10.68 -12.71 7.24
C PHE A 608 -9.40 -12.21 6.60
N ARG A 609 -8.29 -12.45 7.30
CA ARG A 609 -6.94 -12.28 6.80
C ARG A 609 -6.11 -13.52 7.14
N ALA A 610 -5.52 -14.12 6.14
CA ALA A 610 -4.54 -15.19 6.32
C ALA A 610 -3.28 -14.64 7.01
N PRO A 611 -2.64 -15.37 7.93
CA PRO A 611 -1.31 -15.01 8.40
C PRO A 611 -0.37 -14.86 7.21
N SER A 612 0.41 -13.79 7.12
CA SER A 612 1.41 -13.71 6.05
C SER A 612 2.53 -14.74 6.29
N LEU A 613 3.14 -15.23 5.20
CA LEU A 613 4.30 -16.12 5.32
C LEU A 613 5.45 -15.40 6.06
N GLY A 614 5.59 -14.08 5.88
CA GLY A 614 6.53 -13.27 6.64
C GLY A 614 6.23 -13.30 8.14
N GLN A 615 4.97 -13.16 8.57
CA GLN A 615 4.62 -13.26 9.99
C GLN A 615 4.91 -14.64 10.58
N SER A 616 4.76 -15.70 9.79
CA SER A 616 4.98 -17.08 10.25
C SER A 616 6.45 -17.49 10.30
N TYR A 617 7.27 -16.97 9.37
CA TYR A 617 8.62 -17.49 9.13
C TYR A 617 9.74 -16.46 9.21
N PHE A 618 9.44 -15.17 9.44
CA PHE A 618 10.47 -14.15 9.58
C PHE A 618 11.35 -14.41 10.80
N SER A 619 12.65 -14.36 10.60
CA SER A 619 13.68 -14.42 11.64
C SER A 619 14.70 -13.31 11.40
N SER A 620 15.08 -12.62 12.42
CA SER A 620 16.14 -11.61 12.39
C SER A 620 16.64 -11.27 13.78
N THR A 621 17.82 -10.68 13.85
CA THR A 621 18.31 -10.02 15.06
C THR A 621 18.32 -8.53 14.81
N ALA A 622 17.72 -7.74 15.69
CA ALA A 622 17.69 -6.28 15.59
C ALA A 622 18.12 -5.65 16.91
N THR A 623 18.84 -4.55 16.85
CA THR A 623 19.19 -3.78 18.04
C THR A 623 17.99 -2.92 18.43
N ASN A 624 17.40 -3.18 19.59
CA ASN A 624 16.32 -2.39 20.17
C ASN A 624 16.83 -1.67 21.42
N PHE A 625 16.27 -0.49 21.69
CA PHE A 625 16.57 0.24 22.92
C PHE A 625 15.54 -0.14 23.99
N ILE A 626 16.00 -0.78 25.05
CA ILE A 626 15.18 -1.12 26.21
C ILE A 626 15.65 -0.26 27.37
N ALA A 627 14.78 0.61 27.86
CA ALA A 627 15.11 1.60 28.90
C ALA A 627 16.38 2.42 28.55
N GLY A 628 16.52 2.86 27.29
CA GLY A 628 17.68 3.63 26.83
C GLY A 628 18.98 2.85 26.62
N VAL A 629 18.99 1.54 26.86
CA VAL A 629 20.14 0.65 26.63
C VAL A 629 19.91 -0.14 25.34
N PRO A 630 20.85 -0.14 24.39
CA PRO A 630 20.75 -0.97 23.18
C PRO A 630 20.86 -2.45 23.57
N PHE A 631 19.93 -3.23 23.05
CA PHE A 631 19.78 -4.65 23.32
C PHE A 631 19.48 -5.41 22.03
N ASP A 632 20.22 -6.48 21.75
CA ASP A 632 19.94 -7.32 20.59
C ASP A 632 18.74 -8.23 20.89
N VAL A 633 17.65 -8.01 20.18
CA VAL A 633 16.41 -8.78 20.29
C VAL A 633 16.25 -9.63 19.05
N ARG A 634 16.10 -10.93 19.22
CA ARG A 634 15.86 -11.87 18.14
C ARG A 634 14.36 -12.00 17.88
N THR A 635 13.97 -11.94 16.62
CA THR A 635 12.62 -12.33 16.19
C THR A 635 12.66 -13.81 15.84
N PHE A 636 11.79 -14.59 16.49
CA PHE A 636 11.70 -16.04 16.29
C PHE A 636 10.51 -16.38 15.39
N PRO A 637 10.68 -17.23 14.37
CA PRO A 637 9.55 -17.88 13.72
C PRO A 637 8.69 -18.60 14.75
N VAL A 638 7.36 -18.55 14.61
CA VAL A 638 6.44 -19.18 15.61
C VAL A 638 6.63 -20.67 15.77
N SER A 639 7.18 -21.35 14.77
CA SER A 639 7.50 -22.78 14.78
C SER A 639 8.87 -23.10 15.38
N SER A 640 9.68 -22.10 15.73
CA SER A 640 11.01 -22.35 16.29
C SER A 640 10.92 -22.87 17.73
N PRO A 641 11.89 -23.68 18.18
CA PRO A 641 11.96 -24.14 19.56
C PRO A 641 11.97 -22.98 20.56
N GLU A 642 12.68 -21.91 20.26
CA GLU A 642 12.78 -20.72 21.10
C GLU A 642 11.42 -20.02 21.28
N ALA A 643 10.67 -19.84 20.21
CA ALA A 643 9.34 -19.26 20.30
C ALA A 643 8.38 -20.17 21.07
N GLN A 644 8.44 -21.50 20.88
CA GLN A 644 7.59 -22.47 21.56
C GLN A 644 7.86 -22.50 23.05
N VAL A 645 9.12 -22.41 23.48
CA VAL A 645 9.50 -22.28 24.90
C VAL A 645 8.89 -21.04 25.53
N LEU A 646 8.76 -19.95 24.76
CA LEU A 646 8.09 -18.72 25.21
C LEU A 646 6.56 -18.79 25.09
N GLY A 647 6.00 -19.90 24.60
CA GLY A 647 4.56 -20.11 24.47
C GLY A 647 3.96 -19.66 23.14
N ALA A 648 4.76 -19.58 22.08
CA ALA A 648 4.23 -19.32 20.74
C ALA A 648 3.38 -20.50 20.26
N GLU A 649 2.27 -20.17 19.60
CA GLU A 649 1.37 -21.11 18.93
C GLU A 649 1.39 -20.85 17.42
N PRO A 650 1.08 -21.85 16.57
CA PRO A 650 0.88 -21.64 15.16
C PRO A 650 -0.13 -20.51 14.93
N LEU A 651 0.17 -19.61 13.96
CA LEU A 651 -0.72 -18.50 13.66
C LEU A 651 -2.02 -19.00 13.02
N ARG A 652 -3.11 -18.37 13.40
CA ARG A 652 -4.46 -18.59 12.87
C ARG A 652 -4.91 -17.39 12.05
N PRO A 653 -5.86 -17.56 11.12
CA PRO A 653 -6.45 -16.42 10.43
C PRO A 653 -7.06 -15.43 11.41
N GLU A 654 -6.90 -14.13 11.14
CA GLU A 654 -7.74 -13.11 11.74
C GLU A 654 -9.14 -13.21 11.12
N THR A 655 -10.17 -13.06 11.92
CA THR A 655 -11.55 -12.99 11.42
C THR A 655 -12.15 -11.64 11.72
N SER A 656 -13.04 -11.17 10.85
CA SER A 656 -13.69 -9.88 11.06
C SER A 656 -15.21 -9.93 10.83
N THR A 657 -15.92 -9.06 11.56
CA THR A 657 -17.34 -8.77 11.36
C THR A 657 -17.50 -7.27 11.18
N ASN A 658 -18.09 -6.89 10.05
CA ASN A 658 -18.21 -5.51 9.63
C ASN A 658 -19.68 -5.13 9.45
N TYR A 659 -20.01 -3.93 9.92
CA TYR A 659 -21.33 -3.30 9.76
C TYR A 659 -21.14 -1.91 9.17
N SER A 660 -21.94 -1.54 8.18
CA SER A 660 -22.02 -0.17 7.68
C SER A 660 -23.45 0.29 7.44
N LEU A 661 -23.66 1.58 7.66
CA LEU A 661 -24.93 2.27 7.37
C LEU A 661 -24.61 3.64 6.80
N GLY A 662 -25.14 3.94 5.62
CA GLY A 662 -24.86 5.17 4.91
C GLY A 662 -26.09 5.90 4.43
N LEU A 663 -25.97 7.22 4.35
CA LEU A 663 -26.93 8.14 3.76
C LEU A 663 -26.27 8.87 2.59
N VAL A 664 -26.94 8.87 1.45
CA VAL A 664 -26.54 9.62 0.25
C VAL A 664 -27.59 10.67 -0.05
N LEU A 665 -27.16 11.92 -0.17
CA LEU A 665 -28.03 13.06 -0.46
C LEU A 665 -27.51 13.82 -1.69
N GLU A 666 -28.40 14.15 -2.62
CA GLU A 666 -28.13 15.03 -3.77
C GLU A 666 -29.09 16.22 -3.71
N PRO A 667 -28.93 17.15 -2.73
CA PRO A 667 -29.88 18.25 -2.55
C PRO A 667 -29.96 19.17 -3.79
N LEU A 668 -28.84 19.31 -4.49
CA LEU A 668 -28.72 20.02 -5.76
C LEU A 668 -27.99 19.14 -6.79
N ARG A 669 -28.16 19.40 -8.09
CA ARG A 669 -27.41 18.65 -9.14
C ARG A 669 -25.88 18.78 -9.01
N ALA A 670 -25.45 19.89 -8.45
CA ALA A 670 -24.03 20.22 -8.29
C ALA A 670 -23.52 19.99 -6.86
N LEU A 671 -24.29 19.36 -5.97
CA LEU A 671 -23.94 19.12 -4.58
C LEU A 671 -24.36 17.71 -4.17
N ALA A 672 -23.43 16.95 -3.69
CA ALA A 672 -23.72 15.64 -3.11
C ALA A 672 -23.05 15.48 -1.74
N VAL A 673 -23.72 14.77 -0.86
CA VAL A 673 -23.30 14.51 0.52
C VAL A 673 -23.45 13.03 0.78
N THR A 674 -22.40 12.40 1.31
CA THR A 674 -22.46 11.04 1.86
C THR A 674 -22.08 11.06 3.32
N VAL A 675 -22.78 10.28 4.12
CA VAL A 675 -22.49 10.05 5.54
C VAL A 675 -22.54 8.55 5.77
N ASP A 676 -21.42 7.94 6.13
CA ASP A 676 -21.29 6.50 6.29
C ASP A 676 -20.75 6.17 7.69
N PHE A 677 -21.57 5.52 8.51
CA PHE A 677 -21.18 4.96 9.80
C PHE A 677 -20.68 3.53 9.61
N TYR A 678 -19.67 3.13 10.37
CA TYR A 678 -19.12 1.77 10.31
C TYR A 678 -18.66 1.26 11.66
N GLN A 679 -18.70 -0.05 11.81
CA GLN A 679 -18.06 -0.80 12.89
C GLN A 679 -17.36 -2.02 12.29
N ILE A 680 -16.10 -2.23 12.68
CA ILE A 680 -15.26 -3.37 12.27
C ILE A 680 -14.76 -4.02 13.56
N GLU A 681 -15.09 -5.29 13.75
CA GLU A 681 -14.55 -6.12 14.83
C GLU A 681 -13.58 -7.13 14.22
N ILE A 682 -12.39 -7.24 14.79
CA ILE A 682 -11.37 -8.22 14.37
C ILE A 682 -11.05 -9.06 15.57
N GLU A 683 -11.23 -10.38 15.44
CA GLU A 683 -10.87 -11.38 16.43
C GLU A 683 -9.56 -12.05 16.02
N ASP A 684 -8.80 -12.52 17.01
CA ASP A 684 -7.53 -13.20 16.83
C ASP A 684 -6.52 -12.41 15.99
N ARG A 685 -6.50 -11.08 16.12
CA ARG A 685 -5.59 -10.21 15.37
C ARG A 685 -4.14 -10.57 15.66
N ILE A 686 -3.34 -10.72 14.58
CA ILE A 686 -1.94 -11.05 14.66
C ILE A 686 -1.15 -9.79 14.97
N VAL A 687 -0.35 -9.87 16.02
CA VAL A 687 0.51 -8.79 16.49
C VAL A 687 1.89 -9.35 16.85
N PHE A 688 2.81 -8.43 17.05
CA PHE A 688 4.16 -8.73 17.50
C PHE A 688 4.21 -8.68 19.02
N SER A 689 4.73 -9.72 19.67
CA SER A 689 4.84 -9.74 21.12
C SER A 689 5.78 -8.65 21.63
N GLU A 690 5.74 -8.39 22.95
CA GLU A 690 6.79 -7.64 23.63
C GLU A 690 8.12 -8.40 23.57
N ASN A 691 9.20 -7.72 23.94
CA ASN A 691 10.52 -8.32 24.02
C ASN A 691 10.65 -9.13 25.30
N PHE A 692 10.84 -10.43 25.18
CA PHE A 692 11.13 -11.32 26.29
C PHE A 692 12.63 -11.29 26.59
N THR A 693 13.02 -10.73 27.72
CA THR A 693 14.42 -10.58 28.15
C THR A 693 14.54 -10.76 29.65
N GLY A 694 15.75 -10.96 30.12
CA GLY A 694 16.08 -11.12 31.54
C GLY A 694 16.54 -12.52 31.92
N ALA A 695 17.10 -12.67 33.16
CA ALA A 695 17.72 -13.89 33.64
C ALA A 695 16.77 -15.08 33.75
N ASP A 696 15.50 -14.85 33.99
CA ASP A 696 14.46 -15.87 34.02
C ASP A 696 14.14 -16.42 32.62
N ILE A 697 14.13 -15.56 31.57
CA ILE A 697 13.98 -15.99 30.17
C ILE A 697 15.21 -16.82 29.76
N GLN A 698 16.42 -16.36 30.09
CA GLN A 698 17.64 -17.11 29.82
C GLN A 698 17.62 -18.49 30.45
N ARG A 699 17.20 -18.56 31.71
CA ARG A 699 17.06 -19.85 32.45
C ARG A 699 16.04 -20.77 31.73
N LEU A 700 14.92 -20.24 31.31
CA LEU A 700 13.89 -20.98 30.57
C LEU A 700 14.45 -21.61 29.28
N PHE A 701 15.28 -20.89 28.54
CA PHE A 701 15.97 -21.43 27.38
C PHE A 701 17.03 -22.46 27.75
N GLU A 702 17.81 -22.23 28.81
CA GLU A 702 18.82 -23.19 29.29
C GLU A 702 18.19 -24.51 29.74
N GLU A 703 17.07 -24.45 30.46
CA GLU A 703 16.27 -25.62 30.89
C GLU A 703 15.71 -26.41 29.71
N ALA A 704 15.37 -25.73 28.63
CA ALA A 704 14.96 -26.34 27.37
C ALA A 704 16.15 -26.82 26.51
N GLY A 705 17.38 -26.66 26.96
CA GLY A 705 18.59 -27.05 26.24
C GLY A 705 19.03 -26.05 25.15
N LEU A 706 18.41 -24.87 25.08
CA LEU A 706 18.69 -23.81 24.08
C LEU A 706 19.77 -22.87 24.66
N ARG A 707 21.02 -23.17 24.38
CA ARG A 707 22.15 -22.38 24.88
C ARG A 707 22.46 -21.19 23.96
N GLY A 708 22.89 -20.08 24.60
CA GLY A 708 23.32 -18.88 23.86
C GLY A 708 22.18 -17.99 23.36
N VAL A 709 20.94 -18.26 23.76
CA VAL A 709 19.77 -17.43 23.51
C VAL A 709 19.49 -16.58 24.72
N SER A 710 19.50 -15.24 24.55
CA SER A 710 19.31 -14.29 25.66
C SER A 710 17.92 -13.71 25.76
N GLY A 711 17.13 -13.78 24.67
CA GLY A 711 15.77 -13.26 24.61
C GLY A 711 15.31 -13.06 23.17
N GLY A 712 14.07 -12.64 23.03
CA GLY A 712 13.49 -12.36 21.72
C GLY A 712 12.00 -12.07 21.76
N ARG A 713 11.35 -12.18 20.62
CA ARG A 713 9.94 -11.90 20.38
C ARG A 713 9.41 -12.76 19.23
N PHE A 714 8.10 -12.87 19.10
CA PHE A 714 7.47 -13.65 18.04
C PHE A 714 6.09 -13.07 17.67
N PHE A 715 5.55 -13.49 16.56
CA PHE A 715 4.18 -13.15 16.15
C PHE A 715 3.16 -14.02 16.87
N THR A 716 2.01 -13.44 17.20
CA THR A 716 0.96 -14.14 17.94
C THR A 716 -0.42 -13.56 17.68
N ASN A 717 -1.46 -14.41 17.68
CA ASN A 717 -2.86 -13.96 17.66
C ASN A 717 -3.27 -13.50 19.07
N ALA A 718 -2.77 -12.36 19.53
CA ALA A 718 -2.87 -12.00 20.95
C ALA A 718 -4.04 -11.08 21.30
N ILE A 719 -4.68 -10.42 20.31
CA ILE A 719 -5.67 -9.38 20.62
C ILE A 719 -6.93 -9.50 19.75
N ASP A 720 -8.03 -8.95 20.30
CA ASP A 720 -9.20 -8.57 19.52
C ASP A 720 -9.30 -7.04 19.49
N THR A 721 -9.80 -6.50 18.39
CA THR A 721 -9.95 -5.06 18.23
C THR A 721 -11.32 -4.69 17.72
N ARG A 722 -11.77 -3.49 18.06
CA ARG A 722 -12.98 -2.87 17.54
C ARG A 722 -12.69 -1.48 17.03
N THR A 723 -13.04 -1.24 15.76
CA THR A 723 -12.97 0.07 15.11
C THR A 723 -14.39 0.58 14.87
N ARG A 724 -14.67 1.82 15.28
CA ARG A 724 -15.93 2.52 15.02
C ARG A 724 -15.65 3.88 14.43
N GLY A 725 -16.44 4.27 13.45
CA GLY A 725 -16.22 5.57 12.85
C GLY A 725 -17.35 6.07 11.99
N VAL A 726 -17.13 7.27 11.48
CA VAL A 726 -18.00 7.95 10.52
C VAL A 726 -17.14 8.62 9.46
N ASP A 727 -17.55 8.46 8.22
CA ASP A 727 -17.02 9.18 7.06
C ASP A 727 -18.10 10.13 6.55
N VAL A 728 -17.77 11.40 6.36
CA VAL A 728 -18.64 12.42 5.75
C VAL A 728 -17.90 13.01 4.56
N VAL A 729 -18.52 12.95 3.38
CA VAL A 729 -17.95 13.55 2.17
C VAL A 729 -18.99 14.46 1.53
N VAL A 730 -18.58 15.70 1.31
CA VAL A 730 -19.38 16.74 0.64
C VAL A 730 -18.60 17.17 -0.59
N ASN A 731 -19.19 16.98 -1.76
CA ASN A 731 -18.60 17.41 -3.02
C ASN A 731 -19.55 18.37 -3.72
N GLY A 732 -18.99 19.46 -4.20
CA GLY A 732 -19.80 20.46 -4.91
C GLY A 732 -19.02 21.17 -6.03
N GLY A 733 -19.75 21.73 -6.98
CA GLY A 733 -19.18 22.54 -8.04
C GLY A 733 -20.13 23.66 -8.42
N VAL A 734 -19.59 24.83 -8.68
CA VAL A 734 -20.37 26.00 -9.09
C VAL A 734 -19.58 26.84 -10.10
N SER A 735 -20.27 27.30 -11.13
CA SER A 735 -19.72 28.32 -12.03
C SER A 735 -19.73 29.67 -11.34
N ALA A 736 -18.57 30.27 -11.15
CA ALA A 736 -18.39 31.56 -10.49
C ALA A 736 -17.28 32.37 -11.17
N GLY A 737 -17.42 33.69 -11.28
CA GLY A 737 -16.37 34.58 -11.80
C GLY A 737 -15.87 34.23 -13.22
N GLY A 738 -16.70 33.58 -14.06
CA GLY A 738 -16.30 33.13 -15.41
C GLY A 738 -15.43 31.87 -15.41
N GLY A 739 -15.37 31.13 -14.29
CA GLY A 739 -14.68 29.87 -14.13
C GLY A 739 -15.52 28.82 -13.42
N LEU A 740 -14.98 27.63 -13.19
CA LEU A 740 -15.57 26.53 -12.43
C LEU A 740 -14.84 26.38 -11.10
N LEU A 741 -15.55 26.57 -10.00
CA LEU A 741 -15.10 26.23 -8.66
C LEU A 741 -15.60 24.85 -8.29
N ARG A 742 -14.70 23.92 -7.98
CA ARG A 742 -15.00 22.62 -7.39
C ARG A 742 -14.49 22.63 -5.95
N ALA A 743 -15.30 22.13 -5.04
CA ALA A 743 -14.92 22.06 -3.63
C ALA A 743 -15.27 20.70 -3.05
N THR A 744 -14.40 20.20 -2.18
CA THR A 744 -14.62 18.98 -1.41
C THR A 744 -14.37 19.26 0.06
N ALA A 745 -15.27 18.80 0.91
CA ALA A 745 -15.05 18.68 2.34
C ALA A 745 -15.20 17.21 2.72
N ALA A 746 -14.15 16.60 3.25
CA ALA A 746 -14.13 15.20 3.60
C ALA A 746 -13.65 15.03 5.04
N TYR A 747 -14.48 14.44 5.90
CA TYR A 747 -14.21 14.23 7.30
C TYR A 747 -14.27 12.75 7.63
N ASN A 748 -13.26 12.26 8.34
CA ASN A 748 -13.24 10.94 8.95
C ASN A 748 -13.05 11.10 10.45
N ARG A 749 -13.84 10.37 11.23
CA ARG A 749 -13.56 10.10 12.62
C ARG A 749 -13.60 8.61 12.83
N ASN A 750 -12.52 8.05 13.38
CA ASN A 750 -12.49 6.65 13.75
C ASN A 750 -11.89 6.47 15.15
N ARG A 751 -12.27 5.40 15.80
CA ARG A 751 -11.76 5.02 17.11
C ARG A 751 -11.46 3.54 17.12
N ASN A 752 -10.20 3.21 17.27
CA ASN A 752 -9.73 1.84 17.46
C ASN A 752 -9.62 1.54 18.94
N ARG A 753 -10.02 0.34 19.34
CA ARG A 753 -9.87 -0.17 20.70
C ARG A 753 -9.46 -1.62 20.68
N VAL A 754 -8.49 -1.96 21.51
CA VAL A 754 -8.18 -3.34 21.88
C VAL A 754 -9.23 -3.79 22.91
N THR A 755 -10.05 -4.75 22.53
CA THR A 755 -11.16 -5.24 23.34
C THR A 755 -10.82 -6.43 24.20
N ARG A 756 -9.81 -7.20 23.76
CA ARG A 756 -9.26 -8.34 24.50
C ARG A 756 -7.77 -8.44 24.26
N VAL A 757 -7.00 -8.81 25.28
CA VAL A 757 -5.62 -9.30 25.17
C VAL A 757 -5.60 -10.72 25.71
N ARG A 758 -4.97 -11.64 25.01
CA ARG A 758 -4.81 -13.02 25.49
C ARG A 758 -3.97 -13.09 26.76
N PRO A 759 -4.30 -14.01 27.66
CA PRO A 759 -3.49 -14.24 28.86
C PRO A 759 -2.04 -14.57 28.50
N THR A 760 -1.13 -14.13 29.34
CA THR A 760 0.29 -14.52 29.26
C THR A 760 0.42 -16.05 29.36
N PRO A 761 1.20 -16.70 28.49
CA PRO A 761 1.49 -18.13 28.57
C PRO A 761 2.00 -18.52 29.96
N SER A 762 1.53 -19.65 30.46
CA SER A 762 1.86 -20.11 31.81
C SER A 762 3.37 -20.31 32.06
N GLN A 763 4.13 -20.61 31.01
CA GLN A 763 5.59 -20.72 31.01
C GLN A 763 6.29 -19.43 31.43
N LEU A 764 5.66 -18.30 31.16
CA LEU A 764 6.20 -16.96 31.45
C LEU A 764 5.81 -16.42 32.82
N GLY A 765 5.07 -17.25 33.61
CA GLY A 765 4.67 -16.92 34.98
C GLY A 765 3.77 -15.69 35.09
N ASN A 766 3.88 -14.95 36.18
CA ASN A 766 3.08 -13.74 36.44
C ASN A 766 3.66 -12.47 35.80
N ARG A 767 4.34 -12.58 34.69
CA ARG A 767 4.70 -11.41 33.91
C ARG A 767 3.42 -10.78 33.35
N GLY A 768 3.18 -9.53 33.53
CA GLY A 768 1.95 -8.81 33.07
C GLY A 768 1.59 -9.02 31.61
N GLU A 769 1.05 -8.03 30.95
CA GLU A 769 0.63 -8.09 29.53
C GLU A 769 1.85 -8.16 28.57
N VAL A 770 2.54 -9.31 28.54
CA VAL A 770 3.77 -9.48 27.74
C VAL A 770 3.51 -9.89 26.29
N LEU A 771 2.31 -10.37 25.95
CA LEU A 771 1.96 -10.66 24.57
C LEU A 771 1.62 -9.39 23.80
N PHE A 772 1.04 -8.40 24.47
CA PHE A 772 0.70 -7.12 23.87
C PHE A 772 0.61 -6.05 24.96
N GLY A 773 1.67 -5.30 25.11
CA GLY A 773 1.80 -4.32 26.21
C GLY A 773 1.23 -2.94 25.88
N ARG A 774 1.37 -2.04 26.84
CA ARG A 774 0.83 -0.69 26.84
C ARG A 774 1.25 0.15 25.64
N VAL A 775 2.51 0.08 25.24
CA VAL A 775 3.07 0.86 24.12
C VAL A 775 2.45 0.43 22.78
N GLU A 776 2.39 -0.87 22.54
CA GLU A 776 1.81 -1.43 21.31
C GLU A 776 0.31 -1.19 21.24
N ARG A 777 -0.37 -1.31 22.38
CA ARG A 777 -1.81 -0.99 22.50
C ARG A 777 -2.07 0.46 22.11
N ALA A 778 -1.30 1.39 22.64
CA ALA A 778 -1.42 2.81 22.33
C ALA A 778 -1.14 3.11 20.85
N ARG A 779 -0.18 2.40 20.24
CA ARG A 779 0.11 2.55 18.80
C ARG A 779 -1.10 2.23 17.93
N ILE A 780 -1.93 1.27 18.33
CA ILE A 780 -3.19 0.93 17.66
C ILE A 780 -4.30 1.94 18.00
N GLU A 781 -4.45 2.29 19.29
CA GLU A 781 -5.58 3.07 19.79
C GLU A 781 -5.40 4.58 19.62
N GLU A 782 -4.18 5.10 19.75
CA GLU A 782 -3.87 6.52 19.90
C GLU A 782 -2.71 7.02 18.99
N GLY A 783 -1.96 6.10 18.38
CA GLY A 783 -0.78 6.43 17.56
C GLY A 783 -1.13 6.95 16.15
N GLN A 784 -2.39 6.90 15.77
CA GLN A 784 -2.89 7.49 14.51
C GLN A 784 -4.00 8.50 14.83
N PRO A 785 -4.17 9.56 14.00
CA PRO A 785 -5.23 10.53 14.21
C PRO A 785 -6.61 9.87 14.26
N GLN A 786 -7.36 10.14 15.32
CA GLN A 786 -8.72 9.64 15.43
C GLN A 786 -9.73 10.47 14.62
N ASP A 787 -9.36 11.67 14.21
CA ASP A 787 -10.15 12.50 13.33
C ASP A 787 -9.27 13.24 12.31
N ASN A 788 -9.74 13.30 11.08
CA ASN A 788 -9.13 14.00 9.97
C ASN A 788 -10.19 14.78 9.20
N LEU A 789 -9.87 16.00 8.79
CA LEU A 789 -10.71 16.83 7.95
C LEU A 789 -9.89 17.38 6.78
N VAL A 790 -10.33 17.12 5.57
CA VAL A 790 -9.77 17.69 4.34
C VAL A 790 -10.77 18.68 3.76
N LEU A 791 -10.33 19.91 3.53
CA LEU A 791 -11.05 20.92 2.78
C LEU A 791 -10.23 21.26 1.55
N SER A 792 -10.76 21.06 0.36
CA SER A 792 -10.06 21.38 -0.88
C SER A 792 -10.94 22.17 -1.83
N GLY A 793 -10.32 23.09 -2.55
CA GLY A 793 -10.96 23.88 -3.60
C GLY A 793 -10.05 23.97 -4.82
N THR A 794 -10.63 23.74 -6.00
CA THR A 794 -9.97 23.97 -7.29
C THR A 794 -10.80 24.96 -8.11
N PHE A 795 -10.19 26.04 -8.53
CA PHE A 795 -10.82 27.05 -9.39
C PHE A 795 -10.13 27.08 -10.75
N ASP A 796 -10.87 26.73 -11.78
CA ASP A 796 -10.41 26.72 -13.18
C ASP A 796 -11.02 27.90 -13.94
N ARG A 797 -10.19 28.78 -14.52
CA ARG A 797 -10.63 29.89 -15.37
C ARG A 797 -9.70 30.08 -16.56
N GLY A 798 -10.13 29.67 -17.73
CA GLY A 798 -9.32 29.73 -18.95
C GLY A 798 -7.98 28.98 -18.79
N PRO A 799 -6.83 29.70 -18.90
CA PRO A 799 -5.52 29.04 -18.69
C PRO A 799 -5.11 28.90 -17.22
N LEU A 800 -5.84 29.51 -16.30
CA LEU A 800 -5.49 29.57 -14.87
C LEU A 800 -6.20 28.46 -14.08
N THR A 801 -5.45 27.73 -13.27
CA THR A 801 -5.94 26.80 -12.24
C THR A 801 -5.38 27.23 -10.90
N LEU A 802 -6.25 27.44 -9.91
CA LEU A 802 -5.88 27.70 -8.53
C LEU A 802 -6.32 26.52 -7.67
N VAL A 803 -5.44 26.02 -6.83
CA VAL A 803 -5.76 24.95 -5.89
C VAL A 803 -5.42 25.40 -4.48
N GLY A 804 -6.35 25.26 -3.56
CA GLY A 804 -6.15 25.42 -2.15
C GLY A 804 -6.66 24.18 -1.43
N ARG A 805 -5.86 23.65 -0.51
CA ARG A 805 -6.23 22.52 0.34
C ARG A 805 -5.75 22.80 1.74
N THR A 806 -6.60 22.49 2.72
CA THR A 806 -6.17 22.43 4.10
C THR A 806 -6.66 21.14 4.72
N GLN A 807 -5.76 20.47 5.44
CA GLN A 807 -6.04 19.23 6.14
C GLN A 807 -5.76 19.39 7.62
N ARG A 808 -6.76 19.07 8.44
CA ARG A 808 -6.57 18.91 9.87
C ARG A 808 -6.27 17.46 10.18
N PHE A 809 -5.12 17.21 10.74
CA PHE A 809 -4.79 15.96 11.41
C PHE A 809 -5.14 16.07 12.88
N GLY A 810 -5.87 15.10 13.41
CA GLY A 810 -6.18 15.00 14.83
C GLY A 810 -4.93 14.76 15.68
N GLU A 811 -5.07 14.83 16.98
CA GLU A 811 -4.02 14.52 17.94
C GLU A 811 -3.60 13.05 17.86
N VAL A 812 -2.34 12.79 18.24
CA VAL A 812 -1.76 11.46 18.41
C VAL A 812 -1.02 11.37 19.73
N THR A 813 -1.00 10.19 20.36
CA THR A 813 -0.36 10.02 21.66
C THR A 813 0.69 8.90 21.58
N SER A 814 1.89 9.18 22.08
CA SER A 814 2.93 8.20 22.36
C SER A 814 2.89 7.84 23.84
N ARG A 815 2.66 6.56 24.12
CA ARG A 815 2.68 6.01 25.47
C ARG A 815 4.01 5.33 25.75
N GLN A 816 4.44 5.38 26.99
CA GLN A 816 5.68 4.80 27.45
C GLN A 816 5.45 3.46 28.15
N PRO A 817 6.49 2.62 28.30
CA PRO A 817 6.39 1.36 29.05
C PRO A 817 5.87 1.58 30.46
N VAL A 818 5.35 0.52 31.07
CA VAL A 818 4.93 0.50 32.47
C VAL A 818 6.09 0.94 33.38
N GLY A 819 5.82 1.86 34.30
CA GLY A 819 6.79 2.51 35.18
C GLY A 819 7.30 3.87 34.67
N ASN A 820 6.98 4.22 33.43
CA ASN A 820 7.35 5.50 32.82
C ASN A 820 6.13 6.28 32.30
N GLU A 821 4.94 6.04 32.87
CA GLU A 821 3.68 6.64 32.41
C GLU A 821 3.67 8.16 32.48
N GLY A 822 4.46 8.75 33.39
CA GLY A 822 4.63 10.19 33.50
C GLY A 822 5.33 10.84 32.28
N LEU A 823 5.90 10.02 31.40
CA LEU A 823 6.56 10.45 30.17
C LEU A 823 5.68 10.24 28.92
N ASP A 824 4.39 9.95 29.08
CA ASP A 824 3.45 9.92 27.97
C ASP A 824 3.28 11.31 27.39
N GLN A 825 3.25 11.40 26.07
CA GLN A 825 3.09 12.68 25.40
C GLN A 825 2.02 12.63 24.33
N THR A 826 1.11 13.60 24.35
CA THR A 826 0.11 13.84 23.30
C THR A 826 0.55 15.02 22.46
N PHE A 827 0.63 14.79 21.16
CA PHE A 827 0.98 15.77 20.14
C PHE A 827 -0.32 16.34 19.57
N ALA A 828 -0.48 17.66 19.67
CA ALA A 828 -1.72 18.36 19.35
C ALA A 828 -2.08 18.27 17.87
N ALA A 829 -3.38 18.38 17.61
CA ALA A 829 -3.88 18.46 16.23
C ALA A 829 -3.29 19.65 15.47
N ARG A 830 -2.99 19.47 14.18
CA ARG A 830 -2.42 20.50 13.30
C ARG A 830 -3.20 20.64 12.01
N TRP A 831 -3.22 21.87 11.50
CA TRP A 831 -3.70 22.20 10.17
C TRP A 831 -2.52 22.36 9.21
N ILE A 832 -2.53 21.60 8.14
CA ILE A 832 -1.54 21.68 7.07
C ILE A 832 -2.24 22.22 5.82
N THR A 833 -1.73 23.32 5.29
CA THR A 833 -2.33 24.01 4.14
C THR A 833 -1.38 23.99 2.95
N ASP A 834 -1.88 23.54 1.81
CA ASP A 834 -1.17 23.47 0.53
C ASP A 834 -1.83 24.46 -0.46
N LEU A 835 -1.03 25.18 -1.20
CA LEU A 835 -1.49 26.10 -2.23
C LEU A 835 -0.72 25.88 -3.55
N SER A 836 -1.41 25.95 -4.67
CA SER A 836 -0.73 25.96 -5.96
C SER A 836 -1.46 26.80 -7.00
N VAL A 837 -0.66 27.30 -7.94
CA VAL A 837 -1.11 28.09 -9.09
C VAL A 837 -0.57 27.44 -10.35
N GLY A 838 -1.46 26.95 -11.21
CA GLY A 838 -1.16 26.44 -12.53
C GLY A 838 -1.54 27.44 -13.60
N TYR A 839 -0.67 27.66 -14.58
CA TYR A 839 -0.95 28.49 -15.72
C TYR A 839 -0.53 27.83 -17.02
N ARG A 840 -1.47 27.74 -17.97
CA ARG A 840 -1.23 27.18 -19.30
C ARG A 840 -0.56 28.25 -20.18
N VAL A 841 0.76 28.20 -20.25
CA VAL A 841 1.59 29.20 -20.99
C VAL A 841 1.56 28.97 -22.50
N LEU A 842 1.38 27.73 -22.94
CA LEU A 842 1.20 27.31 -24.33
C LEU A 842 0.03 26.34 -24.43
N ARG A 843 -0.45 26.02 -25.64
CA ARG A 843 -1.60 25.10 -25.83
C ARG A 843 -1.43 23.76 -25.10
N ARG A 844 -0.18 23.26 -24.99
CA ARG A 844 0.16 21.96 -24.42
C ARG A 844 1.07 22.04 -23.20
N VAL A 845 1.47 23.24 -22.78
CA VAL A 845 2.42 23.41 -21.65
C VAL A 845 1.75 24.14 -20.51
N THR A 846 1.72 23.51 -19.36
CA THR A 846 1.26 24.10 -18.10
C THR A 846 2.42 24.18 -17.13
N LEU A 847 2.64 25.34 -16.53
CA LEU A 847 3.56 25.53 -15.41
C LEU A 847 2.74 25.63 -14.13
N THR A 848 3.17 24.93 -13.08
CA THR A 848 2.56 24.97 -11.76
C THR A 848 3.62 25.31 -10.72
N LEU A 849 3.38 26.37 -9.97
CA LEU A 849 4.12 26.71 -8.77
C LEU A 849 3.26 26.36 -7.58
N GLY A 850 3.81 25.67 -6.59
CA GLY A 850 3.08 25.30 -5.40
C GLY A 850 3.96 25.26 -4.17
N ALA A 851 3.30 25.31 -3.02
CA ALA A 851 3.88 25.11 -1.72
C ALA A 851 2.98 24.18 -0.90
N ASP A 852 3.58 23.11 -0.44
CA ASP A 852 2.98 22.21 0.53
C ASP A 852 3.33 22.72 1.93
N ASN A 853 2.37 22.63 2.87
CA ASN A 853 2.53 23.17 4.20
C ASN A 853 3.01 24.64 4.16
N VAL A 854 2.29 25.48 3.43
CA VAL A 854 2.69 26.87 3.13
C VAL A 854 2.98 27.71 4.39
N PHE A 855 2.37 27.36 5.53
CA PHE A 855 2.57 28.05 6.80
C PHE A 855 3.72 27.49 7.65
N ASP A 856 4.48 26.52 7.12
CA ASP A 856 5.66 25.94 7.77
C ASP A 856 5.38 25.32 9.14
N VAL A 857 4.27 24.57 9.22
CA VAL A 857 3.80 23.96 10.48
C VAL A 857 4.58 22.69 10.77
N TYR A 858 5.05 22.56 12.01
CA TYR A 858 5.68 21.36 12.57
C TYR A 858 4.78 20.72 13.63
N PRO A 859 4.97 19.43 13.93
CA PRO A 859 4.35 18.81 15.11
C PRO A 859 4.92 19.40 16.40
N ASP A 860 4.28 19.10 17.53
CA ASP A 860 4.86 19.41 18.84
C ASP A 860 6.19 18.66 19.00
N GLU A 861 7.11 19.29 19.69
CA GLU A 861 8.40 18.70 20.01
C GLU A 861 8.28 17.67 21.16
N ASN A 862 9.24 16.77 21.22
CA ASN A 862 9.48 15.96 22.40
C ASN A 862 10.02 16.85 23.51
N ASP A 863 9.18 17.38 24.37
CA ASP A 863 9.50 18.40 25.36
C ASP A 863 9.53 17.88 26.81
N ASP A 864 9.17 16.61 27.02
CA ASP A 864 9.22 16.02 28.35
C ASP A 864 10.66 15.96 28.88
N PRO A 865 10.96 16.57 30.04
CA PRO A 865 12.31 16.62 30.59
C PRO A 865 12.96 15.26 30.79
N GLY A 866 12.17 14.25 31.16
CA GLY A 866 12.66 12.87 31.32
C GLY A 866 13.07 12.24 29.99
N ASN A 867 12.33 12.50 28.90
CA ASN A 867 12.67 12.05 27.57
C ASN A 867 13.90 12.77 27.00
N VAL A 868 13.99 14.08 27.24
CA VAL A 868 15.07 14.92 26.69
C VAL A 868 16.38 14.68 27.45
N THR A 869 16.36 14.63 28.79
CA THR A 869 17.60 14.61 29.59
C THR A 869 18.11 13.18 29.89
N THR A 870 17.22 12.22 30.09
CA THR A 870 17.60 10.86 30.49
C THR A 870 17.39 9.82 29.40
N ASN A 871 16.61 10.17 28.36
CA ASN A 871 16.22 9.26 27.28
C ASN A 871 15.58 7.95 27.79
N VAL A 872 14.89 7.99 28.91
CA VAL A 872 14.27 6.81 29.52
C VAL A 872 13.28 6.14 28.57
N ALA A 873 12.59 6.94 27.79
CA ALA A 873 11.62 6.46 26.81
C ALA A 873 12.20 6.28 25.40
N GLY A 874 13.42 6.71 25.13
CA GLY A 874 14.08 6.58 23.83
C GLY A 874 13.59 7.52 22.72
N ASN A 875 12.50 8.25 22.94
CA ASN A 875 11.85 9.03 21.88
C ASN A 875 12.63 10.27 21.46
N ALA A 876 13.24 10.99 22.42
CA ALA A 876 13.96 12.22 22.17
C ALA A 876 15.47 12.02 21.96
N ASN A 877 15.99 10.84 22.25
CA ASN A 877 17.42 10.52 22.18
C ASN A 877 18.30 11.63 22.78
N PHE A 878 18.09 11.95 24.07
CA PHE A 878 18.77 13.04 24.80
C PHE A 878 18.53 14.44 24.21
N GLY A 879 17.37 14.68 23.61
CA GLY A 879 17.02 15.93 22.96
C GLY A 879 17.57 16.11 21.54
N ILE A 880 18.28 15.12 21.03
CA ILE A 880 18.80 15.12 19.65
C ILE A 880 17.65 15.03 18.64
N PHE A 881 16.58 14.29 18.96
CA PHE A 881 15.39 14.14 18.13
C PHE A 881 14.25 15.02 18.65
N PRO A 882 14.06 16.20 18.03
CA PRO A 882 13.01 17.11 18.50
C PRO A 882 11.60 16.59 18.22
N TYR A 883 11.40 15.76 17.21
CA TYR A 883 10.07 15.33 16.78
C TYR A 883 9.85 13.83 16.93
N ASN A 884 8.62 13.45 17.20
CA ASN A 884 8.24 12.06 17.31
C ASN A 884 7.86 11.45 15.94
N GLY A 885 8.33 10.23 15.65
CA GLY A 885 8.08 9.53 14.40
C GLY A 885 6.62 9.10 14.15
N ILE A 886 5.70 9.25 15.14
CA ILE A 886 4.27 8.99 14.93
C ILE A 886 3.52 10.17 14.28
N SER A 887 4.18 11.30 14.01
CA SER A 887 3.54 12.44 13.34
C SER A 887 2.87 12.00 12.02
N PRO A 888 1.56 12.24 11.84
CA PRO A 888 0.83 11.78 10.67
C PRO A 888 1.19 12.54 9.38
N PHE A 889 1.79 13.73 9.49
CA PHE A 889 2.22 14.55 8.36
C PHE A 889 3.75 14.73 8.26
N GLY A 890 4.51 14.05 9.15
CA GLY A 890 5.95 14.18 9.25
C GLY A 890 6.38 15.49 9.93
N PHE A 891 7.63 15.90 9.71
CA PHE A 891 8.23 17.09 10.34
C PHE A 891 9.23 17.81 9.41
N ASN A 892 8.98 17.78 8.09
CA ASN A 892 9.87 18.43 7.11
C ASN A 892 9.65 19.95 6.95
N GLY A 893 8.53 20.48 7.49
CA GLY A 893 8.15 21.86 7.30
C GLY A 893 7.55 22.11 5.90
N ARG A 894 7.69 23.34 5.41
CA ARG A 894 7.21 23.78 4.11
C ARG A 894 8.08 23.21 2.98
N PHE A 895 7.41 22.74 1.90
CA PHE A 895 8.06 22.29 0.69
C PHE A 895 7.57 23.12 -0.50
N VAL A 896 8.47 23.75 -1.24
CA VAL A 896 8.15 24.56 -2.43
C VAL A 896 8.55 23.79 -3.69
N TYR A 897 7.68 23.79 -4.69
CA TYR A 897 7.93 23.05 -5.91
C TYR A 897 7.50 23.80 -7.18
N LEU A 898 8.19 23.49 -8.28
CA LEU A 898 7.84 23.87 -9.63
C LEU A 898 7.58 22.61 -10.45
N ARG A 899 6.47 22.61 -11.21
CA ARG A 899 6.13 21.53 -12.13
C ARG A 899 5.85 22.09 -13.51
N ALA A 900 6.45 21.46 -14.52
CA ALA A 900 6.14 21.71 -15.94
C ALA A 900 5.48 20.47 -16.52
N THR A 901 4.30 20.63 -17.13
CA THR A 901 3.54 19.54 -17.73
C THR A 901 3.34 19.82 -19.20
N VAL A 902 3.65 18.85 -20.05
CA VAL A 902 3.53 18.94 -21.50
C VAL A 902 2.60 17.83 -21.99
N GLY A 903 1.44 18.19 -22.56
CA GLY A 903 0.55 17.22 -23.22
C GLY A 903 1.17 16.78 -24.56
N LEU A 904 1.26 15.48 -24.81
CA LEU A 904 1.84 14.85 -26.00
C LEU A 904 0.83 14.76 -27.16
#